data_82d0d84143f43f814751506bd2102d7e
#
_entry.id   82d0d84143f43f814751506bd2102d7e
#
_cell.length_a   1.000
_cell.length_b   1.000
_cell.length_c   1.000
_cell.angle_alpha   90.00
_cell.angle_beta   90.00
_cell.angle_gamma   90.00
#
_symmetry.space_group_name_H-M   'P 1'
#
loop_
_entity.id
_entity.type
_entity.pdbx_description
1 polymer ?
#
loop_
_entity_poly.entity_id
_entity_poly.type
_entity_poly.pdbx_seq_one_letter_code
_entity_poly.pdbx_strand_id
1 'polypeptide(L)'
;MSNAPVLLGVLLAVVGSQVGGAAAQQPATRPAGVGTEPAPPGTQPAPLIAPETPEQPYEAPPTPEVCTSAQRLHFDELLFDLGFEAQADRRKVRSRVYDRYLKREFQKKTTAGSLQETVDVNTGGWAFGERVLRFDVGARWGLSQNRFSEVSPAPDITNRPHGDVLEYDLKFKLFPRGVVSATAFASQLDSRVPRPFLPSLDRTQERYGTSIFVNSPTFPMRFSFEHLWENLTSRTRELNDEQQYGDDHFEYEGTWQISERQSLRLEYRHYDYTERYSGTRTQFNTSGNYLLANHTLRFGRDDRSSLETLARLQDESGDLEQDIAEVSSRLRLQHTDSFATNYAVQFLRNAFHELQTETYRGEAGLTHQLGECLTSTLQFYGLKQDANKNADFTEWNSLASLAFSKPNRLGRFSANLSYNHTATDASDNNRRGIVIAESITFRDPLPAFLAQTDVDITTLVVTDSTRARVFLPVRDFIVLKLGRYTALQRVPTGMIQDRQTVLVSYTYRVSSNYDVRRDRVDFRMQQEFKCGLTPYYAGSMQNEDVTHARFLRFEPRNVNRHRLGATYRRPRWSVGGEYEYNDDAIEPYQALHFNGDIVLLQKLQHQLDGKATLSRFWFDDSYSFSQWNDSGLTWAESVGAGRWTSTLLDLGAAYRYLVRRDLEASASAMYRYQHNSIFGDTHGVDFSAALEWRIGYFSLRFEAEYDVLDLPDSLDHGASFWIKLKREIPVIARTPQ
;
A
#
# COMPACT_ATOMS: atom_id res chain seq x y z
N MET A 1 -22.33 24.34 0.35
CA MET A 1 -22.44 24.82 -1.04
C MET A 1 -22.12 26.31 -1.28
N SER A 2 -21.64 27.11 -0.29
CA SER A 2 -21.52 28.57 -0.50
C SER A 2 -20.10 29.15 -0.66
N ASN A 3 -19.05 28.32 -0.64
CA ASN A 3 -17.65 28.82 -0.64
C ASN A 3 -16.84 28.53 -1.93
N ALA A 4 -17.45 27.92 -2.96
CA ALA A 4 -16.78 27.65 -4.23
C ALA A 4 -16.30 28.89 -5.01
N PRO A 5 -17.01 30.03 -5.01
CA PRO A 5 -16.58 31.21 -5.79
C PRO A 5 -15.34 31.93 -5.23
N VAL A 6 -15.05 31.80 -3.93
CA VAL A 6 -13.90 32.49 -3.32
C VAL A 6 -12.58 31.82 -3.67
N LEU A 7 -12.56 30.47 -3.77
CA LEU A 7 -11.35 29.73 -4.13
C LEU A 7 -11.00 29.86 -5.61
N LEU A 8 -12.00 29.94 -6.48
CA LEU A 8 -11.78 30.21 -7.91
C LEU A 8 -11.19 31.61 -8.13
N GLY A 9 -11.61 32.59 -7.32
CA GLY A 9 -11.06 33.97 -7.31
C GLY A 9 -9.58 34.00 -6.87
N VAL A 10 -9.19 33.18 -5.89
CA VAL A 10 -7.81 33.08 -5.43
C VAL A 10 -6.93 32.36 -6.47
N LEU A 11 -7.43 31.32 -7.15
CA LEU A 11 -6.72 30.64 -8.22
C LEU A 11 -6.50 31.56 -9.43
N LEU A 12 -7.48 32.35 -9.81
CA LEU A 12 -7.38 33.35 -10.88
C LEU A 12 -6.49 34.53 -10.50
N ALA A 13 -6.46 34.93 -9.23
CA ALA A 13 -5.60 36.02 -8.74
C ALA A 13 -4.10 35.56 -8.71
N VAL A 14 -3.82 34.29 -8.38
CA VAL A 14 -2.46 33.74 -8.42
C VAL A 14 -1.94 33.61 -9.85
N VAL A 15 -2.81 33.30 -10.81
CA VAL A 15 -2.43 33.23 -12.24
C VAL A 15 -2.32 34.63 -12.87
N GLY A 16 -3.13 35.61 -12.43
CA GLY A 16 -3.15 36.95 -12.99
C GLY A 16 -2.09 37.91 -12.45
N SER A 17 -1.52 37.69 -11.27
CA SER A 17 -0.56 38.62 -10.64
C SER A 17 0.92 38.39 -11.04
N GLN A 18 1.21 37.41 -11.88
CA GLN A 18 2.59 37.01 -12.24
C GLN A 18 3.10 37.51 -13.62
N VAL A 19 2.39 38.45 -14.29
CA VAL A 19 2.81 38.95 -15.60
C VAL A 19 3.70 40.21 -15.50
N GLY A 20 4.26 40.49 -14.36
CA GLY A 20 5.13 41.64 -14.25
C GLY A 20 6.24 41.50 -13.21
N GLY A 21 7.46 41.28 -13.67
CA GLY A 21 8.63 41.54 -12.84
C GLY A 21 9.70 40.44 -12.85
N ALA A 22 10.77 40.74 -13.57
CA ALA A 22 11.92 39.92 -13.84
C ALA A 22 12.86 39.73 -12.64
N ALA A 23 13.60 38.66 -12.75
CA ALA A 23 15.02 38.45 -12.46
C ALA A 23 15.46 37.75 -11.17
N ALA A 24 16.12 36.67 -11.44
CA ALA A 24 17.34 36.05 -10.90
C ALA A 24 17.18 35.10 -9.69
N GLN A 25 17.31 33.89 -9.92
CA GLN A 25 18.34 32.82 -9.98
C GLN A 25 18.66 32.20 -8.62
N GLN A 26 18.80 30.97 -8.43
CA GLN A 26 19.07 29.59 -8.88
C GLN A 26 19.34 28.62 -7.72
N PRO A 27 19.75 27.35 -7.99
CA PRO A 27 19.07 26.07 -8.16
C PRO A 27 19.15 25.05 -7.03
N ALA A 28 18.52 23.98 -7.29
CA ALA A 28 18.36 22.60 -6.85
C ALA A 28 19.41 21.90 -5.97
N THR A 29 18.93 20.98 -5.15
CA THR A 29 19.31 19.56 -5.12
C THR A 29 18.28 18.76 -4.33
N ARG A 30 17.95 17.56 -4.79
CA ARG A 30 17.11 16.58 -4.11
C ARG A 30 17.66 16.27 -2.73
N PRO A 31 16.85 16.21 -1.68
CA PRO A 31 17.24 15.52 -0.46
C PRO A 31 17.44 14.05 -0.81
N ALA A 32 18.59 13.53 -0.40
CA ALA A 32 18.88 12.10 -0.45
C ALA A 32 17.75 11.37 0.26
N GLY A 33 17.09 10.49 -0.46
CA GLY A 33 16.01 9.70 0.07
C GLY A 33 16.47 8.96 1.32
N VAL A 34 15.70 9.04 2.34
CA VAL A 34 15.66 8.04 3.39
C VAL A 34 15.53 6.70 2.68
N GLY A 35 16.53 5.84 2.83
CA GLY A 35 16.54 4.54 2.20
C GLY A 35 15.30 3.78 2.58
N THR A 36 14.37 3.71 1.65
CA THR A 36 13.31 2.72 1.68
C THR A 36 13.98 1.38 1.48
N GLU A 37 13.98 0.55 2.50
CA GLU A 37 14.20 -0.88 2.33
C GLU A 37 13.31 -1.39 1.19
N PRO A 38 13.83 -2.26 0.30
CA PRO A 38 13.02 -2.83 -0.77
C PRO A 38 11.84 -3.58 -0.15
N ALA A 39 10.64 -3.26 -0.58
CA ALA A 39 9.44 -3.99 -0.26
C ALA A 39 9.59 -5.46 -0.70
N PRO A 40 9.08 -6.41 0.07
CA PRO A 40 9.08 -7.80 -0.32
C PRO A 40 8.24 -8.00 -1.59
N PRO A 41 8.59 -8.95 -2.46
CA PRO A 41 7.78 -9.28 -3.62
C PRO A 41 6.52 -10.00 -3.14
N GLY A 42 5.46 -9.27 -3.03
CA GLY A 42 4.16 -9.82 -2.65
C GLY A 42 3.07 -8.92 -3.15
N THR A 43 2.27 -9.44 -4.09
CA THR A 43 1.13 -8.82 -4.76
C THR A 43 1.50 -7.58 -5.59
N GLN A 44 1.73 -7.80 -6.88
CA GLN A 44 1.61 -6.72 -7.85
C GLN A 44 0.17 -6.19 -7.73
N PRO A 45 -0.01 -4.90 -7.40
CA PRO A 45 -1.25 -4.26 -7.80
C PRO A 45 -1.37 -4.44 -9.30
N ALA A 46 -2.59 -4.60 -9.82
CA ALA A 46 -2.85 -4.62 -11.24
C ALA A 46 -2.01 -3.52 -11.89
N PRO A 47 -1.30 -3.79 -13.00
CA PRO A 47 -0.36 -2.84 -13.53
C PRO A 47 -1.11 -1.53 -13.77
N LEU A 48 -0.80 -0.52 -12.96
CA LEU A 48 -1.04 0.86 -13.36
C LEU A 48 -0.35 0.95 -14.72
N ILE A 49 -1.14 1.11 -15.78
CA ILE A 49 -0.64 1.35 -17.12
C ILE A 49 0.28 2.57 -16.98
N ALA A 50 1.58 2.32 -16.94
CA ALA A 50 2.55 3.38 -16.97
C ALA A 50 2.22 4.25 -18.20
N PRO A 51 2.21 5.57 -18.09
CA PRO A 51 2.07 6.41 -19.27
C PRO A 51 3.17 6.00 -20.24
N GLU A 52 2.78 5.46 -21.40
CA GLU A 52 3.72 5.21 -22.50
C GLU A 52 4.42 6.53 -22.79
N THR A 53 5.70 6.55 -22.57
CA THR A 53 6.58 7.67 -22.95
C THR A 53 6.33 7.97 -24.41
N PRO A 54 6.11 9.23 -24.81
CA PRO A 54 5.95 9.56 -26.22
C PRO A 54 7.30 9.36 -26.92
N GLU A 55 7.44 8.22 -27.59
CA GLU A 55 8.56 8.02 -28.50
C GLU A 55 8.17 8.59 -29.88
N GLN A 56 9.07 9.45 -30.34
CA GLN A 56 9.42 9.85 -31.70
C GLN A 56 8.89 11.16 -32.25
N PRO A 57 9.79 11.90 -32.94
CA PRO A 57 9.47 13.14 -33.62
C PRO A 57 8.58 12.89 -34.84
N TYR A 58 7.66 13.83 -35.02
CA TYR A 58 6.71 13.91 -36.11
C TYR A 58 7.39 13.76 -37.47
N GLU A 59 7.26 12.61 -38.10
CA GLU A 59 7.52 12.46 -39.54
C GLU A 59 6.36 13.01 -40.33
N ALA A 60 6.68 13.81 -41.36
CA ALA A 60 5.70 14.40 -42.27
C ALA A 60 4.80 13.33 -42.90
N PRO A 61 3.50 13.62 -43.11
CA PRO A 61 2.55 12.65 -43.58
C PRO A 61 2.98 12.15 -44.95
N PRO A 62 3.04 10.82 -45.19
CA PRO A 62 3.25 10.27 -46.50
C PRO A 62 2.07 10.61 -47.42
N THR A 63 2.39 10.90 -48.65
CA THR A 63 1.42 11.13 -49.75
C THR A 63 0.28 10.11 -49.74
N PRO A 64 -0.97 10.51 -50.01
CA PRO A 64 -2.11 9.60 -49.95
C PRO A 64 -1.97 8.49 -50.99
N GLU A 65 -1.67 7.29 -50.54
CA GLU A 65 -1.83 6.08 -51.35
C GLU A 65 -3.29 5.89 -51.67
N VAL A 66 -3.58 5.69 -52.93
CA VAL A 66 -4.90 5.40 -53.49
C VAL A 66 -5.49 4.16 -52.81
N CYS A 67 -6.57 4.31 -52.08
CA CYS A 67 -7.28 3.25 -51.41
C CYS A 67 -7.77 2.19 -52.39
N THR A 68 -7.02 1.13 -52.58
CA THR A 68 -7.50 -0.09 -53.23
C THR A 68 -8.30 -0.88 -52.18
N SER A 69 -9.57 -1.16 -52.51
CA SER A 69 -10.55 -2.01 -51.81
C SER A 69 -10.36 -2.13 -50.30
N ALA A 70 -11.02 -1.25 -49.56
CA ALA A 70 -10.99 -1.26 -48.08
C ALA A 70 -11.52 -2.60 -47.55
N GLN A 71 -10.66 -3.46 -47.09
CA GLN A 71 -11.06 -4.53 -46.19
C GLN A 71 -11.75 -3.88 -45.00
N ARG A 72 -13.04 -4.15 -44.80
CA ARG A 72 -13.80 -3.54 -43.70
C ARG A 72 -13.46 -4.15 -42.35
N LEU A 73 -12.86 -5.35 -42.35
CA LEU A 73 -12.48 -6.09 -41.14
C LEU A 73 -11.23 -6.93 -41.42
N HIS A 74 -10.28 -6.88 -40.54
CA HIS A 74 -9.04 -7.66 -40.61
C HIS A 74 -8.78 -8.27 -39.22
N PHE A 75 -8.41 -9.54 -39.21
CA PHE A 75 -7.99 -10.26 -38.02
C PHE A 75 -6.46 -10.45 -38.06
N ASP A 76 -5.76 -9.93 -37.08
CA ASP A 76 -4.32 -10.17 -36.89
C ASP A 76 -4.08 -11.58 -36.38
N GLU A 77 -4.99 -12.08 -35.54
CA GLU A 77 -4.97 -13.44 -34.99
C GLU A 77 -6.39 -13.87 -34.63
N LEU A 78 -6.63 -15.18 -34.70
CA LEU A 78 -7.84 -15.82 -34.22
C LEU A 78 -7.47 -17.19 -33.66
N LEU A 79 -7.64 -17.32 -32.34
CA LEU A 79 -7.32 -18.51 -31.57
C LEU A 79 -8.57 -19.06 -30.91
N PHE A 80 -8.76 -20.38 -31.04
CA PHE A 80 -9.76 -21.12 -30.29
C PHE A 80 -9.02 -22.02 -29.29
N ASP A 81 -9.44 -22.02 -28.03
CA ASP A 81 -8.89 -22.87 -27.02
C ASP A 81 -9.96 -23.76 -26.41
N LEU A 82 -9.65 -25.01 -26.25
CA LEU A 82 -10.44 -25.94 -25.45
C LEU A 82 -9.78 -26.15 -24.12
N GLY A 83 -10.50 -25.84 -23.03
CA GLY A 83 -10.02 -25.90 -21.67
C GLY A 83 -10.75 -26.96 -20.85
N PHE A 84 -10.00 -27.64 -19.99
CA PHE A 84 -10.51 -28.53 -18.97
C PHE A 84 -9.80 -28.19 -17.67
N GLU A 85 -10.56 -27.91 -16.61
CA GLU A 85 -10.02 -27.56 -15.31
C GLU A 85 -10.69 -28.41 -14.22
N ALA A 86 -9.88 -29.05 -13.39
CA ALA A 86 -10.35 -29.80 -12.25
C ALA A 86 -9.65 -29.32 -10.98
N GLN A 87 -10.41 -29.15 -9.91
CA GLN A 87 -9.88 -28.73 -8.62
C GLN A 87 -10.49 -29.53 -7.49
N ALA A 88 -9.68 -29.76 -6.46
CA ALA A 88 -10.11 -30.37 -5.23
C ALA A 88 -9.48 -29.64 -4.03
N ASP A 89 -10.31 -29.22 -3.08
CA ASP A 89 -9.92 -28.52 -1.87
C ASP A 89 -10.39 -29.30 -0.65
N ARG A 90 -9.57 -29.34 0.38
CA ARG A 90 -9.89 -29.93 1.67
C ARG A 90 -9.37 -29.03 2.78
N ARG A 91 -10.26 -28.67 3.72
CA ARG A 91 -9.90 -27.90 4.91
C ARG A 91 -10.37 -28.61 6.16
N LYS A 92 -9.58 -28.54 7.21
CA LYS A 92 -9.91 -29.08 8.51
C LYS A 92 -9.54 -28.05 9.56
N VAL A 93 -10.54 -27.56 10.29
CA VAL A 93 -10.37 -26.59 11.38
C VAL A 93 -10.71 -27.29 12.69
N ARG A 94 -9.83 -27.19 13.67
CA ARG A 94 -10.07 -27.57 15.05
C ARG A 94 -10.04 -26.31 15.90
N SER A 95 -11.11 -26.03 16.62
CA SER A 95 -11.18 -24.92 17.53
C SER A 95 -11.32 -25.42 18.96
N ARG A 96 -10.55 -24.86 19.89
CA ARG A 96 -10.60 -25.15 21.31
C ARG A 96 -11.25 -23.96 22.01
N VAL A 97 -12.45 -24.15 22.51
CA VAL A 97 -13.14 -23.14 23.31
C VAL A 97 -12.96 -23.47 24.78
N TYR A 98 -12.32 -22.56 25.50
CA TYR A 98 -12.16 -22.64 26.95
C TYR A 98 -13.31 -21.88 27.61
N ASP A 99 -14.36 -22.61 28.03
CA ASP A 99 -15.32 -22.07 28.98
C ASP A 99 -14.81 -22.35 30.42
N ARG A 100 -15.18 -21.49 31.40
CA ARG A 100 -14.70 -21.58 32.78
C ARG A 100 -14.84 -22.99 33.41
N TYR A 101 -15.68 -23.86 32.83
CA TYR A 101 -15.98 -25.20 33.36
C TYR A 101 -15.79 -26.36 32.39
N LEU A 102 -15.62 -26.12 31.07
CA LEU A 102 -15.60 -27.17 30.08
C LEU A 102 -14.60 -26.83 28.94
N LYS A 103 -13.59 -27.70 28.75
CA LYS A 103 -12.80 -27.71 27.51
C LYS A 103 -13.66 -28.40 26.43
N ARG A 104 -14.11 -27.67 25.42
CA ARG A 104 -14.77 -28.26 24.26
C ARG A 104 -13.89 -28.09 23.03
N GLU A 105 -13.64 -29.20 22.37
CA GLU A 105 -12.97 -29.22 21.07
C GLU A 105 -14.04 -29.37 19.97
N PHE A 106 -14.06 -28.46 19.04
CA PHE A 106 -14.91 -28.52 17.86
C PHE A 106 -14.05 -28.82 16.65
N GLN A 107 -14.49 -29.75 15.83
CA GLN A 107 -13.84 -30.06 14.58
C GLN A 107 -14.79 -29.82 13.42
N LYS A 108 -14.35 -29.00 12.46
CA LYS A 108 -15.03 -28.76 11.20
C LYS A 108 -14.16 -29.28 10.07
N LYS A 109 -14.72 -30.07 9.17
CA LYS A 109 -14.07 -30.56 7.97
C LYS A 109 -14.88 -30.14 6.76
N THR A 110 -14.24 -29.47 5.84
CA THR A 110 -14.81 -29.01 4.58
C THR A 110 -14.08 -29.67 3.42
N THR A 111 -14.82 -30.11 2.42
CA THR A 111 -14.29 -30.62 1.16
C THR A 111 -15.04 -29.96 0.02
N ALA A 112 -14.33 -29.35 -0.90
CA ALA A 112 -14.87 -28.76 -2.11
C ALA A 112 -14.18 -29.38 -3.33
N GLY A 113 -14.89 -29.48 -4.43
CA GLY A 113 -14.34 -29.91 -5.71
C GLY A 113 -15.06 -29.21 -6.84
N SER A 114 -14.36 -28.87 -7.90
CA SER A 114 -14.92 -28.29 -9.10
C SER A 114 -14.36 -28.97 -10.35
N LEU A 115 -15.20 -29.10 -11.35
CA LEU A 115 -14.83 -29.54 -12.68
C LEU A 115 -15.39 -28.51 -13.65
N GLN A 116 -14.56 -28.00 -14.54
CA GLN A 116 -14.95 -27.01 -15.54
C GLN A 116 -14.50 -27.46 -16.93
N GLU A 117 -15.37 -27.32 -17.90
CA GLU A 117 -15.07 -27.51 -19.33
C GLU A 117 -15.30 -26.17 -20.02
N THR A 118 -14.31 -25.66 -20.74
CA THR A 118 -14.35 -24.32 -21.31
C THR A 118 -13.98 -24.31 -22.79
N VAL A 119 -14.55 -23.35 -23.49
CA VAL A 119 -14.16 -22.95 -24.84
C VAL A 119 -13.78 -21.48 -24.79
N ASP A 120 -12.54 -21.17 -25.15
CA ASP A 120 -12.05 -19.81 -25.20
C ASP A 120 -11.87 -19.39 -26.66
N VAL A 121 -12.23 -18.14 -26.97
CA VAL A 121 -11.99 -17.50 -28.25
C VAL A 121 -11.21 -16.22 -28.02
N ASN A 122 -10.06 -16.11 -28.64
CA ASN A 122 -9.24 -14.90 -28.55
C ASN A 122 -8.94 -14.39 -29.95
N THR A 123 -9.23 -13.12 -30.20
CA THR A 123 -8.99 -12.49 -31.47
C THR A 123 -8.61 -11.03 -31.32
N GLY A 124 -7.69 -10.57 -32.16
CA GLY A 124 -7.30 -9.18 -32.29
C GLY A 124 -7.26 -8.75 -33.73
N GLY A 125 -7.48 -7.48 -33.98
CA GLY A 125 -7.47 -6.95 -35.32
C GLY A 125 -7.92 -5.49 -35.42
N TRP A 126 -8.38 -5.13 -36.62
CA TRP A 126 -8.91 -3.79 -36.85
C TRP A 126 -10.16 -3.84 -37.79
N ALA A 127 -11.01 -2.81 -37.61
CA ALA A 127 -12.17 -2.60 -38.47
C ALA A 127 -12.15 -1.19 -39.09
N PHE A 128 -12.61 -1.06 -40.34
CA PHE A 128 -12.63 0.18 -41.11
C PHE A 128 -11.25 0.82 -41.32
N GLY A 129 -10.17 0.07 -41.08
CA GLY A 129 -8.78 0.49 -41.15
C GLY A 129 -8.10 0.56 -39.79
N GLU A 130 -6.80 0.28 -39.72
CA GLU A 130 -5.98 0.26 -38.53
C GLU A 130 -6.01 1.57 -37.71
N ARG A 131 -6.28 2.69 -38.42
CA ARG A 131 -6.34 4.04 -37.82
C ARG A 131 -7.73 4.38 -37.27
N VAL A 132 -8.76 3.60 -37.54
CA VAL A 132 -10.14 3.89 -37.14
C VAL A 132 -10.53 3.09 -35.91
N LEU A 133 -10.42 1.78 -35.96
CA LEU A 133 -10.79 0.92 -34.84
C LEU A 133 -9.84 -0.27 -34.74
N ARG A 134 -9.20 -0.43 -33.62
CA ARG A 134 -8.53 -1.67 -33.20
C ARG A 134 -9.35 -2.35 -32.12
N PHE A 135 -9.35 -3.67 -32.13
CA PHE A 135 -10.04 -4.47 -31.14
C PHE A 135 -9.17 -5.66 -30.72
N ASP A 136 -9.30 -6.00 -29.44
CA ASP A 136 -8.82 -7.22 -28.82
C ASP A 136 -10.01 -7.82 -28.07
N VAL A 137 -10.39 -9.06 -28.39
CA VAL A 137 -11.58 -9.73 -27.86
C VAL A 137 -11.18 -11.11 -27.39
N GLY A 138 -11.36 -11.36 -26.11
CA GLY A 138 -11.27 -12.66 -25.48
C GLY A 138 -12.64 -13.03 -24.91
N ALA A 139 -13.08 -14.25 -25.09
CA ALA A 139 -14.26 -14.79 -24.45
C ALA A 139 -14.05 -16.24 -24.10
N ARG A 140 -14.39 -16.61 -22.88
CA ARG A 140 -14.41 -17.97 -22.37
C ARG A 140 -15.82 -18.32 -21.94
N TRP A 141 -16.33 -19.40 -22.45
CA TRP A 141 -17.61 -19.96 -22.04
C TRP A 141 -17.41 -21.41 -21.62
N GLY A 142 -18.12 -21.85 -20.57
CA GLY A 142 -17.98 -23.19 -20.09
C GLY A 142 -19.06 -23.63 -19.11
N LEU A 143 -18.96 -24.88 -18.69
CA LEU A 143 -19.83 -25.49 -17.70
C LEU A 143 -19.02 -25.85 -16.47
N SER A 144 -19.56 -25.57 -15.31
CA SER A 144 -18.96 -25.95 -14.03
C SER A 144 -19.84 -26.91 -13.25
N GLN A 145 -19.22 -27.93 -12.69
CA GLN A 145 -19.83 -28.88 -11.78
C GLN A 145 -19.11 -28.78 -10.44
N ASN A 146 -19.82 -28.30 -9.43
CA ASN A 146 -19.23 -28.09 -8.10
C ASN A 146 -19.81 -29.09 -7.10
N ARG A 147 -18.98 -29.51 -6.18
CA ARG A 147 -19.36 -30.34 -5.03
C ARG A 147 -18.82 -29.72 -3.77
N PHE A 148 -19.68 -29.53 -2.78
CA PHE A 148 -19.32 -29.04 -1.47
C PHE A 148 -19.85 -29.99 -0.39
N SER A 149 -19.05 -30.30 0.61
CA SER A 149 -19.44 -31.10 1.75
C SER A 149 -18.78 -30.55 3.03
N GLU A 150 -19.57 -30.29 4.03
CA GLU A 150 -19.15 -29.85 5.35
C GLU A 150 -19.63 -30.86 6.40
N VAL A 151 -18.70 -31.31 7.23
CA VAL A 151 -18.94 -32.13 8.41
C VAL A 151 -18.51 -31.33 9.63
N SER A 152 -19.45 -31.00 10.49
CA SER A 152 -19.25 -30.20 11.71
C SER A 152 -20.10 -30.76 12.84
N PRO A 153 -20.01 -30.28 14.09
CA PRO A 153 -20.96 -30.63 15.16
C PRO A 153 -22.43 -30.27 14.85
N ALA A 154 -22.66 -29.36 13.90
CA ALA A 154 -23.96 -29.10 13.32
C ALA A 154 -24.32 -30.16 12.26
N PRO A 155 -25.56 -30.22 11.77
CA PRO A 155 -25.96 -31.14 10.71
C PRO A 155 -25.08 -31.02 9.48
N ASP A 156 -24.68 -32.15 8.90
CA ASP A 156 -23.84 -32.21 7.69
C ASP A 156 -24.50 -31.49 6.51
N ILE A 157 -23.75 -30.66 5.83
CA ILE A 157 -24.19 -29.94 4.65
C ILE A 157 -23.52 -30.53 3.43
N THR A 158 -24.31 -30.92 2.43
CA THR A 158 -23.80 -31.32 1.11
C THR A 158 -24.55 -30.57 0.05
N ASN A 159 -23.82 -29.88 -0.83
CA ASN A 159 -24.39 -29.12 -1.93
C ASN A 159 -23.65 -29.48 -3.23
N ARG A 160 -24.38 -29.52 -4.36
CA ARG A 160 -23.85 -29.82 -5.69
C ARG A 160 -24.35 -28.77 -6.70
N PRO A 161 -23.92 -27.53 -6.58
CA PRO A 161 -24.31 -26.53 -7.56
C PRO A 161 -23.66 -26.81 -8.92
N HIS A 162 -24.44 -26.66 -9.97
CA HIS A 162 -23.97 -26.57 -11.33
C HIS A 162 -24.07 -25.11 -11.76
N GLY A 163 -23.16 -24.65 -12.56
CA GLY A 163 -23.13 -23.27 -13.04
C GLY A 163 -22.47 -23.14 -14.40
N ASP A 164 -22.73 -22.03 -15.04
CA ASP A 164 -22.05 -21.64 -16.25
C ASP A 164 -20.80 -20.83 -15.88
N VAL A 165 -19.74 -20.99 -16.65
CA VAL A 165 -18.53 -20.17 -16.59
C VAL A 165 -18.60 -19.21 -17.76
N LEU A 166 -18.54 -17.92 -17.47
CA LEU A 166 -18.46 -16.88 -18.47
C LEU A 166 -17.35 -15.91 -18.06
N GLU A 167 -16.26 -15.89 -18.81
CA GLU A 167 -15.22 -14.88 -18.68
C GLU A 167 -15.08 -14.17 -20.02
N TYR A 168 -14.82 -12.88 -20.00
CA TYR A 168 -14.56 -12.11 -21.20
C TYR A 168 -13.53 -11.00 -20.93
N ASP A 169 -12.79 -10.65 -21.97
CA ASP A 169 -11.90 -9.50 -22.01
C ASP A 169 -12.03 -8.81 -23.37
N LEU A 170 -12.67 -7.67 -23.36
CA LEU A 170 -13.02 -6.89 -24.54
C LEU A 170 -12.30 -5.55 -24.46
N LYS A 171 -11.56 -5.19 -25.49
CA LYS A 171 -10.89 -3.90 -25.60
C LYS A 171 -11.01 -3.33 -27.00
N PHE A 172 -11.54 -2.14 -27.10
CA PHE A 172 -11.74 -1.40 -28.33
C PHE A 172 -10.99 -0.07 -28.26
N LYS A 173 -10.17 0.21 -29.26
CA LYS A 173 -9.47 1.49 -29.41
C LYS A 173 -9.94 2.19 -30.68
N LEU A 174 -10.63 3.31 -30.51
CA LEU A 174 -11.09 4.19 -31.57
C LEU A 174 -10.03 5.27 -31.83
N PHE A 175 -9.72 5.48 -33.12
CA PHE A 175 -8.75 6.48 -33.58
C PHE A 175 -7.41 6.44 -32.83
N PRO A 176 -6.72 5.26 -32.75
CA PRO A 176 -5.56 5.07 -31.88
C PRO A 176 -4.36 6.01 -32.18
N ARG A 177 -4.31 6.58 -33.39
CA ARG A 177 -3.29 7.57 -33.80
C ARG A 177 -3.89 8.97 -34.04
N GLY A 178 -5.15 9.21 -33.65
CA GLY A 178 -5.83 10.49 -33.79
C GLY A 178 -5.47 11.51 -32.70
N VAL A 179 -5.79 12.78 -32.97
CA VAL A 179 -5.75 13.83 -31.93
C VAL A 179 -6.70 13.49 -30.79
N VAL A 180 -7.84 12.91 -31.12
CA VAL A 180 -8.77 12.35 -30.13
C VAL A 180 -8.79 10.85 -30.34
N SER A 181 -8.49 10.11 -29.29
CA SER A 181 -8.59 8.65 -29.26
C SER A 181 -9.49 8.21 -28.09
N ALA A 182 -10.19 7.10 -28.26
CA ALA A 182 -11.00 6.54 -27.20
C ALA A 182 -10.70 5.05 -27.02
N THR A 183 -10.75 4.59 -25.80
CA THR A 183 -10.65 3.17 -25.44
C THR A 183 -11.89 2.79 -24.65
N ALA A 184 -12.56 1.73 -25.04
CA ALA A 184 -13.60 1.09 -24.25
C ALA A 184 -13.16 -0.33 -23.91
N PHE A 185 -13.44 -0.77 -22.70
CA PHE A 185 -13.09 -2.12 -22.25
C PHE A 185 -14.18 -2.69 -21.36
N ALA A 186 -14.29 -4.00 -21.37
CA ALA A 186 -15.12 -4.74 -20.45
C ALA A 186 -14.46 -6.10 -20.21
N SER A 187 -14.34 -6.51 -18.96
CA SER A 187 -13.77 -7.80 -18.59
C SER A 187 -14.49 -8.41 -17.38
N GLN A 188 -14.63 -9.70 -17.41
CA GLN A 188 -15.04 -10.53 -16.27
C GLN A 188 -14.05 -11.67 -16.16
N LEU A 189 -13.35 -11.74 -15.03
CA LEU A 189 -12.26 -12.68 -14.82
C LEU A 189 -12.39 -13.34 -13.46
N ASP A 190 -12.16 -14.64 -13.44
CA ASP A 190 -12.00 -15.41 -12.22
C ASP A 190 -10.51 -15.64 -11.95
N SER A 191 -10.08 -15.38 -10.73
CA SER A 191 -8.69 -15.53 -10.34
C SER A 191 -8.58 -15.99 -8.87
N ARG A 192 -7.37 -16.36 -8.46
CA ARG A 192 -7.09 -16.75 -7.08
C ARG A 192 -6.22 -15.71 -6.39
N VAL A 193 -6.57 -15.40 -5.15
CA VAL A 193 -5.81 -14.51 -4.27
C VAL A 193 -5.14 -15.36 -3.19
N PRO A 194 -3.82 -15.56 -3.25
CA PRO A 194 -3.10 -16.34 -2.24
C PRO A 194 -3.12 -15.60 -0.89
N ARG A 195 -3.25 -16.36 0.19
CA ARG A 195 -3.16 -15.85 1.56
C ARG A 195 -2.05 -16.60 2.31
N PRO A 196 -1.16 -15.90 3.03
CA PRO A 196 -0.14 -16.55 3.84
C PRO A 196 -0.77 -17.50 4.88
N PHE A 197 -0.36 -18.77 4.90
CA PHE A 197 -0.78 -19.79 5.86
C PHE A 197 -2.26 -20.13 5.89
N LEU A 198 -3.02 -19.70 4.90
CA LEU A 198 -4.44 -19.97 4.72
C LEU A 198 -4.74 -20.32 3.28
N PRO A 199 -5.82 -21.09 3.02
CA PRO A 199 -6.26 -21.37 1.66
C PRO A 199 -6.51 -20.10 0.86
N SER A 200 -6.11 -20.12 -0.41
CA SER A 200 -6.36 -19.01 -1.35
C SER A 200 -7.86 -18.73 -1.50
N LEU A 201 -8.21 -17.46 -1.70
CA LEU A 201 -9.57 -17.03 -2.01
C LEU A 201 -9.82 -17.08 -3.52
N ASP A 202 -11.04 -17.41 -3.90
CA ASP A 202 -11.53 -17.18 -5.25
C ASP A 202 -11.97 -15.73 -5.39
N ARG A 203 -11.50 -15.08 -6.43
CA ARG A 203 -11.87 -13.72 -6.80
C ARG A 203 -12.56 -13.72 -8.15
N THR A 204 -13.81 -13.31 -8.15
CA THR A 204 -14.53 -12.92 -9.38
C THR A 204 -14.45 -11.40 -9.49
N GLN A 205 -13.95 -10.91 -10.59
CA GLN A 205 -13.79 -9.49 -10.86
C GLN A 205 -14.49 -9.13 -12.16
N GLU A 206 -15.43 -8.20 -12.09
CA GLU A 206 -16.08 -7.57 -13.24
C GLU A 206 -15.59 -6.13 -13.34
N ARG A 207 -15.15 -5.73 -14.53
CA ARG A 207 -14.61 -4.41 -14.79
C ARG A 207 -15.01 -3.93 -16.16
N TYR A 208 -15.59 -2.75 -16.27
CA TYR A 208 -15.83 -2.10 -17.54
C TYR A 208 -15.63 -0.60 -17.46
N GLY A 209 -15.31 -0.01 -18.59
CA GLY A 209 -15.06 1.42 -18.61
C GLY A 209 -14.74 1.96 -20.00
N THR A 210 -14.54 3.27 -20.00
CA THR A 210 -14.13 4.00 -21.18
C THR A 210 -13.12 5.09 -20.82
N SER A 211 -12.19 5.36 -21.73
CA SER A 211 -11.26 6.47 -21.60
C SER A 211 -11.16 7.21 -22.92
N ILE A 212 -11.25 8.53 -22.87
CA ILE A 212 -11.09 9.42 -24.01
C ILE A 212 -9.82 10.24 -23.78
N PHE A 213 -8.93 10.21 -24.75
CA PHE A 213 -7.68 10.96 -24.73
C PHE A 213 -7.70 12.04 -25.79
N VAL A 214 -7.32 13.25 -25.43
CA VAL A 214 -7.09 14.36 -26.35
C VAL A 214 -5.58 14.63 -26.37
N ASN A 215 -4.91 14.19 -27.43
CA ASN A 215 -3.48 14.32 -27.64
C ASN A 215 -3.13 15.72 -28.19
N SER A 216 -3.28 16.73 -27.36
CA SER A 216 -2.90 18.11 -27.70
C SER A 216 -1.48 18.41 -27.18
N PRO A 217 -0.59 19.03 -27.97
CA PRO A 217 0.74 19.41 -27.49
C PRO A 217 0.72 20.40 -26.33
N THR A 218 -0.29 21.27 -26.27
CA THR A 218 -0.43 22.33 -25.28
C THR A 218 -1.34 21.96 -24.12
N PHE A 219 -2.34 21.11 -24.37
CA PHE A 219 -3.31 20.71 -23.36
C PHE A 219 -3.78 19.26 -23.58
N PRO A 220 -2.92 18.26 -23.31
CA PRO A 220 -3.35 16.87 -23.27
C PRO A 220 -4.37 16.66 -22.15
N MET A 221 -5.44 15.90 -22.47
CA MET A 221 -6.52 15.61 -21.51
C MET A 221 -6.90 14.13 -21.59
N ARG A 222 -7.33 13.61 -20.46
CA ARG A 222 -7.91 12.27 -20.32
C ARG A 222 -9.22 12.38 -19.55
N PHE A 223 -10.23 11.75 -20.05
CA PHE A 223 -11.48 11.49 -19.35
C PHE A 223 -11.61 9.97 -19.24
N SER A 224 -11.88 9.45 -18.07
CA SER A 224 -12.11 8.02 -17.86
C SER A 224 -13.29 7.79 -16.94
N PHE A 225 -14.03 6.75 -17.26
CA PHE A 225 -15.03 6.15 -16.40
C PHE A 225 -14.68 4.68 -16.24
N GLU A 226 -14.75 4.18 -15.02
CA GLU A 226 -14.52 2.77 -14.73
C GLU A 226 -15.50 2.31 -13.65
N HIS A 227 -16.07 1.14 -13.89
CA HIS A 227 -16.81 0.35 -12.93
C HIS A 227 -16.01 -0.90 -12.60
N LEU A 228 -15.82 -1.17 -11.32
CA LEU A 228 -15.16 -2.35 -10.80
C LEU A 228 -16.07 -3.01 -9.76
N TRP A 229 -16.36 -4.28 -9.95
CA TRP A 229 -16.99 -5.13 -8.96
C TRP A 229 -16.10 -6.32 -8.67
N GLU A 230 -15.82 -6.57 -7.41
CA GLU A 230 -14.98 -7.68 -6.96
C GLU A 230 -15.71 -8.46 -5.86
N ASN A 231 -15.72 -9.78 -5.99
CA ASN A 231 -16.23 -10.67 -4.99
C ASN A 231 -15.12 -11.67 -4.60
N LEU A 232 -14.74 -11.67 -3.33
CA LEU A 232 -13.80 -12.60 -2.74
C LEU A 232 -14.57 -13.64 -1.94
N THR A 233 -14.37 -14.90 -2.25
CA THR A 233 -15.04 -16.01 -1.56
C THR A 233 -14.08 -17.11 -1.18
N SER A 234 -14.35 -17.74 -0.03
CA SER A 234 -13.67 -18.97 0.33
C SER A 234 -14.44 -20.18 -0.22
N ARG A 235 -13.74 -21.07 -0.92
CA ARG A 235 -14.35 -22.34 -1.38
C ARG A 235 -14.83 -23.21 -0.24
N THR A 236 -14.21 -23.07 0.90
CA THR A 236 -14.58 -23.77 2.13
C THR A 236 -15.71 -23.07 2.88
N ARG A 237 -16.30 -22.01 2.28
CA ARG A 237 -17.46 -21.26 2.80
C ARG A 237 -17.33 -20.80 4.24
N GLU A 238 -16.16 -20.32 4.62
CA GLU A 238 -16.01 -19.58 5.87
C GLU A 238 -16.72 -18.24 5.73
N LEU A 239 -17.73 -17.99 6.55
CA LEU A 239 -18.57 -16.79 6.49
C LEU A 239 -17.76 -15.49 6.61
N ASN A 240 -16.64 -15.53 7.36
CA ASN A 240 -15.80 -14.37 7.56
C ASN A 240 -14.85 -14.08 6.39
N ASP A 241 -14.78 -14.95 5.39
CA ASP A 241 -13.88 -14.82 4.25
C ASP A 241 -14.56 -14.24 3.01
N GLU A 242 -15.87 -13.99 3.06
CA GLU A 242 -16.59 -13.41 1.94
C GLU A 242 -16.61 -11.89 2.04
N GLN A 243 -16.09 -11.24 0.99
CA GLN A 243 -16.02 -9.80 0.87
C GLN A 243 -16.45 -9.39 -0.54
N GLN A 244 -17.29 -8.38 -0.62
CA GLN A 244 -17.72 -7.76 -1.87
C GLN A 244 -17.21 -6.32 -1.89
N TYR A 245 -16.65 -5.91 -3.00
CA TYR A 245 -16.13 -4.57 -3.21
C TYR A 245 -16.66 -4.03 -4.53
N GLY A 246 -17.20 -2.82 -4.52
CA GLY A 246 -17.65 -2.07 -5.69
C GLY A 246 -16.98 -0.71 -5.75
N ASP A 247 -16.55 -0.30 -6.93
CA ASP A 247 -15.93 0.99 -7.19
C ASP A 247 -16.44 1.52 -8.54
N ASP A 248 -17.17 2.62 -8.48
CA ASP A 248 -17.56 3.41 -9.64
C ASP A 248 -16.78 4.71 -9.59
N HIS A 249 -15.94 4.97 -10.58
CA HIS A 249 -15.25 6.24 -10.61
C HIS A 249 -15.22 6.89 -11.99
N PHE A 250 -15.36 8.21 -11.97
CA PHE A 250 -15.11 9.09 -13.09
C PHE A 250 -13.87 9.92 -12.80
N GLU A 251 -12.93 9.98 -13.73
CA GLU A 251 -11.69 10.73 -13.61
C GLU A 251 -11.48 11.64 -14.82
N TYR A 252 -11.09 12.87 -14.54
CA TYR A 252 -10.56 13.82 -15.49
C TYR A 252 -9.15 14.20 -15.12
N GLU A 253 -8.23 14.10 -16.04
CA GLU A 253 -6.86 14.57 -15.91
C GLU A 253 -6.52 15.45 -17.12
N GLY A 254 -5.97 16.64 -16.87
CA GLY A 254 -5.51 17.54 -17.91
C GLY A 254 -4.22 18.25 -17.49
N THR A 255 -3.29 18.42 -18.41
CA THR A 255 -2.06 19.17 -18.17
C THR A 255 -1.96 20.30 -19.18
N TRP A 256 -2.09 21.52 -18.71
CA TRP A 256 -1.91 22.70 -19.54
C TRP A 256 -0.44 23.14 -19.50
N GLN A 257 0.25 23.00 -20.63
CA GLN A 257 1.58 23.54 -20.83
C GLN A 257 1.48 25.00 -21.25
N ILE A 258 1.50 25.93 -20.29
CA ILE A 258 1.33 27.36 -20.50
C ILE A 258 2.57 27.93 -21.22
N SER A 259 3.75 27.44 -20.84
CA SER A 259 5.03 27.73 -21.48
C SER A 259 5.99 26.57 -21.21
N GLU A 260 7.19 26.58 -21.81
CA GLU A 260 8.24 25.57 -21.53
C GLU A 260 8.60 25.48 -20.03
N ARG A 261 8.34 26.56 -19.28
CA ARG A 261 8.69 26.70 -17.85
C ARG A 261 7.50 26.63 -16.93
N GLN A 262 6.28 26.61 -17.45
CA GLN A 262 5.08 26.72 -16.66
C GLN A 262 4.03 25.72 -17.10
N SER A 263 3.57 24.91 -16.15
CA SER A 263 2.50 23.94 -16.37
C SER A 263 1.46 24.00 -15.24
N LEU A 264 0.23 23.68 -15.60
CA LEU A 264 -0.88 23.50 -14.67
C LEU A 264 -1.51 22.12 -14.93
N ARG A 265 -1.46 21.25 -13.95
CA ARG A 265 -2.16 19.96 -13.96
C ARG A 265 -3.46 20.10 -13.17
N LEU A 266 -4.53 19.67 -13.79
CA LEU A 266 -5.86 19.57 -13.19
C LEU A 266 -6.27 18.11 -13.15
N GLU A 267 -6.77 17.67 -12.00
CA GLU A 267 -7.31 16.31 -11.79
C GLU A 267 -8.64 16.45 -11.06
N TYR A 268 -9.66 15.80 -11.56
CA TYR A 268 -10.94 15.66 -10.89
C TYR A 268 -11.32 14.20 -10.87
N ARG A 269 -11.74 13.70 -9.71
CA ARG A 269 -12.27 12.35 -9.55
C ARG A 269 -13.57 12.41 -8.76
N HIS A 270 -14.56 11.72 -9.27
CA HIS A 270 -15.77 11.35 -8.54
C HIS A 270 -15.76 9.85 -8.36
N TYR A 271 -16.07 9.36 -7.15
CA TYR A 271 -16.05 7.94 -6.85
C TYR A 271 -17.17 7.56 -5.88
N ASP A 272 -17.68 6.34 -6.08
CA ASP A 272 -18.62 5.68 -5.21
C ASP A 272 -18.04 4.30 -4.82
N TYR A 273 -17.67 4.13 -3.54
CA TYR A 273 -17.16 2.90 -3.00
C TYR A 273 -18.21 2.18 -2.17
N THR A 274 -18.36 0.90 -2.41
CA THR A 274 -19.19 0.02 -1.59
C THR A 274 -18.36 -1.19 -1.18
N GLU A 275 -18.27 -1.45 0.11
CA GLU A 275 -17.59 -2.62 0.65
C GLU A 275 -18.51 -3.36 1.62
N ARG A 276 -18.70 -4.66 1.42
CA ARG A 276 -19.61 -5.49 2.19
C ARG A 276 -18.91 -6.74 2.67
N TYR A 277 -19.04 -7.00 3.96
CA TYR A 277 -18.54 -8.20 4.64
C TYR A 277 -19.71 -9.08 5.08
N SER A 278 -19.83 -10.27 4.50
CA SER A 278 -20.97 -11.15 4.78
C SER A 278 -20.94 -11.74 6.21
N GLY A 279 -19.76 -12.01 6.74
CA GLY A 279 -19.59 -12.59 8.08
C GLY A 279 -20.04 -11.67 9.22
N THR A 280 -19.74 -10.39 9.12
CA THR A 280 -20.08 -9.38 10.13
C THR A 280 -21.38 -8.63 9.81
N ARG A 281 -21.95 -8.83 8.62
CA ARG A 281 -23.04 -8.01 8.05
C ARG A 281 -22.72 -6.51 8.02
N THR A 282 -21.45 -6.17 8.01
CA THR A 282 -20.97 -4.80 7.96
C THR A 282 -20.91 -4.37 6.50
N GLN A 283 -21.39 -3.19 6.21
CA GLN A 283 -21.35 -2.57 4.90
C GLN A 283 -20.82 -1.14 5.07
N PHE A 284 -19.92 -0.74 4.21
CA PHE A 284 -19.41 0.63 4.10
C PHE A 284 -19.77 1.18 2.73
N ASN A 285 -20.35 2.37 2.71
CA ASN A 285 -20.63 3.11 1.50
C ASN A 285 -19.99 4.49 1.63
N THR A 286 -19.21 4.88 0.65
CA THR A 286 -18.55 6.19 0.61
C THR A 286 -18.66 6.75 -0.80
N SER A 287 -19.17 7.96 -0.91
CA SER A 287 -19.22 8.72 -2.16
C SER A 287 -18.40 9.98 -1.99
N GLY A 288 -17.59 10.32 -2.99
CA GLY A 288 -16.73 11.49 -2.85
C GLY A 288 -16.37 12.18 -4.15
N ASN A 289 -15.94 13.41 -3.98
CA ASN A 289 -15.37 14.25 -5.02
C ASN A 289 -13.96 14.67 -4.63
N TYR A 290 -13.05 14.58 -5.54
CA TYR A 290 -11.67 14.99 -5.38
C TYR A 290 -11.28 15.92 -6.52
N LEU A 291 -10.78 17.11 -6.20
CA LEU A 291 -10.24 18.08 -7.15
C LEU A 291 -8.82 18.46 -6.74
N LEU A 292 -7.89 18.32 -7.66
CA LEU A 292 -6.50 18.72 -7.50
C LEU A 292 -6.11 19.68 -8.62
N ALA A 293 -5.50 20.81 -8.25
CA ALA A 293 -4.81 21.69 -9.17
C ALA A 293 -3.36 21.84 -8.73
N ASN A 294 -2.43 21.51 -9.59
CA ASN A 294 -1.00 21.61 -9.32
C ASN A 294 -0.33 22.50 -10.39
N HIS A 295 0.13 23.66 -9.98
CA HIS A 295 0.84 24.60 -10.81
C HIS A 295 2.33 24.56 -10.51
N THR A 296 3.14 24.43 -11.56
CA THR A 296 4.60 24.45 -11.48
C THR A 296 5.16 25.54 -12.38
N LEU A 297 5.97 26.40 -11.80
CA LEU A 297 6.73 27.42 -12.50
C LEU A 297 8.22 27.23 -12.24
N ARG A 298 9.03 27.07 -13.30
CA ARG A 298 10.49 27.03 -13.24
C ARG A 298 11.05 28.36 -13.70
N PHE A 299 12.06 28.84 -13.02
CA PHE A 299 12.67 30.13 -13.33
C PHE A 299 14.12 30.19 -12.87
N GLY A 300 14.78 31.32 -13.18
CA GLY A 300 16.16 31.52 -12.83
C GLY A 300 17.11 30.97 -13.90
N ARG A 301 18.41 30.95 -13.57
CA ARG A 301 19.45 30.45 -14.48
C ARG A 301 19.34 28.93 -14.56
N ASP A 302 19.30 28.36 -15.77
CA ASP A 302 19.15 26.93 -16.04
C ASP A 302 17.90 26.30 -15.42
N ASP A 303 16.81 27.07 -15.22
CA ASP A 303 15.52 26.64 -14.67
C ASP A 303 15.59 25.92 -13.31
N ARG A 304 16.56 26.31 -12.52
CA ARG A 304 16.88 25.63 -11.28
C ARG A 304 16.13 26.17 -10.06
N SER A 305 15.35 27.22 -10.16
CA SER A 305 14.39 27.67 -9.15
C SER A 305 12.99 27.26 -9.52
N SER A 306 12.15 26.95 -8.53
CA SER A 306 10.77 26.55 -8.80
C SER A 306 9.80 27.15 -7.78
N LEU A 307 8.60 27.42 -8.27
CA LEU A 307 7.42 27.67 -7.47
C LEU A 307 6.40 26.59 -7.80
N GLU A 308 5.99 25.86 -6.80
CA GLU A 308 4.95 24.83 -6.90
C GLU A 308 3.77 25.27 -6.03
N THR A 309 2.58 25.30 -6.60
CA THR A 309 1.36 25.64 -5.88
C THR A 309 0.36 24.53 -6.10
N LEU A 310 -0.15 23.98 -5.00
CA LEU A 310 -1.13 22.91 -4.98
C LEU A 310 -2.41 23.43 -4.32
N ALA A 311 -3.55 23.15 -4.94
CA ALA A 311 -4.86 23.29 -4.34
C ALA A 311 -5.59 21.95 -4.42
N ARG A 312 -6.10 21.47 -3.30
CA ARG A 312 -6.85 20.22 -3.19
C ARG A 312 -8.16 20.47 -2.47
N LEU A 313 -9.23 19.95 -3.05
CA LEU A 313 -10.54 19.86 -2.43
C LEU A 313 -10.99 18.41 -2.47
N GLN A 314 -11.46 17.90 -1.36
CA GLN A 314 -12.01 16.55 -1.23
C GLN A 314 -13.24 16.64 -0.33
N ASP A 315 -14.32 16.06 -0.79
CA ASP A 315 -15.61 15.99 -0.11
C ASP A 315 -16.04 14.53 -0.14
N GLU A 316 -16.14 13.90 1.01
CA GLU A 316 -16.56 12.50 1.15
C GLU A 316 -17.80 12.43 2.05
N SER A 317 -18.78 11.67 1.62
CA SER A 317 -20.04 11.42 2.33
C SER A 317 -20.25 9.91 2.51
N GLY A 318 -21.15 9.56 3.45
CA GLY A 318 -21.44 8.18 3.80
C GLY A 318 -20.75 7.75 5.09
N ASP A 319 -20.25 6.52 5.15
CA ASP A 319 -19.67 5.96 6.39
C ASP A 319 -18.30 6.57 6.72
N LEU A 320 -17.62 7.19 5.73
CA LEU A 320 -16.35 7.89 5.86
C LEU A 320 -16.53 9.38 5.56
N GLU A 321 -17.43 10.05 6.28
CA GLU A 321 -17.70 11.47 6.08
C GLU A 321 -16.48 12.32 6.45
N GLN A 322 -15.87 12.98 5.45
CA GLN A 322 -14.77 13.91 5.67
C GLN A 322 -14.67 14.96 4.56
N ASP A 323 -14.27 16.18 4.92
CA ASP A 323 -13.95 17.25 3.99
C ASP A 323 -12.50 17.69 4.16
N ILE A 324 -11.82 17.90 3.06
CA ILE A 324 -10.46 18.44 3.04
C ILE A 324 -10.39 19.60 2.05
N ALA A 325 -9.91 20.74 2.51
CA ALA A 325 -9.53 21.85 1.65
C ALA A 325 -8.09 22.26 1.97
N GLU A 326 -7.21 22.14 0.99
CA GLU A 326 -5.79 22.45 1.14
C GLU A 326 -5.33 23.40 0.04
N VAL A 327 -4.57 24.41 0.44
CA VAL A 327 -3.79 25.23 -0.48
C VAL A 327 -2.37 25.31 0.07
N SER A 328 -1.41 24.92 -0.73
CA SER A 328 0.00 25.02 -0.35
C SER A 328 0.84 25.60 -1.48
N SER A 329 1.85 26.38 -1.12
CA SER A 329 2.79 26.94 -2.07
C SER A 329 4.20 26.74 -1.55
N ARG A 330 5.08 26.21 -2.40
CA ARG A 330 6.49 25.96 -2.10
C ARG A 330 7.36 26.71 -3.11
N LEU A 331 8.18 27.61 -2.60
CA LEU A 331 9.17 28.35 -3.36
C LEU A 331 10.56 27.78 -3.04
N ARG A 332 11.27 27.39 -4.06
CA ARG A 332 12.65 26.98 -3.97
C ARG A 332 13.52 27.94 -4.75
N LEU A 333 14.50 28.53 -4.08
CA LEU A 333 15.46 29.43 -4.66
C LEU A 333 16.86 28.82 -4.53
N GLN A 334 17.53 28.72 -5.62
CA GLN A 334 18.92 28.37 -5.60
C GLN A 334 19.80 29.59 -5.89
N HIS A 335 20.67 29.85 -5.01
CA HIS A 335 21.53 31.02 -5.05
C HIS A 335 22.86 30.71 -5.72
N THR A 336 23.42 29.53 -5.45
CA THR A 336 24.68 29.05 -6.06
C THR A 336 24.56 27.54 -6.31
N ASP A 337 25.54 26.91 -6.90
CA ASP A 337 25.55 25.45 -7.08
C ASP A 337 25.54 24.68 -5.76
N SER A 338 25.99 25.30 -4.68
CA SER A 338 26.08 24.67 -3.36
C SER A 338 25.08 25.20 -2.33
N PHE A 339 24.30 26.24 -2.63
CA PHE A 339 23.42 26.88 -1.67
C PHE A 339 22.02 27.14 -2.20
N ALA A 340 21.02 26.62 -1.52
CA ALA A 340 19.61 26.78 -1.83
C ALA A 340 18.79 27.15 -0.58
N THR A 341 17.71 27.91 -0.78
CA THR A 341 16.67 28.16 0.23
C THR A 341 15.32 27.68 -0.25
N ASN A 342 14.50 27.24 0.69
CA ASN A 342 13.13 26.79 0.44
C ASN A 342 12.19 27.49 1.43
N TYR A 343 11.04 27.87 0.91
CA TYR A 343 9.96 28.48 1.68
C TYR A 343 8.68 27.76 1.33
N ALA A 344 7.83 27.48 2.31
CA ALA A 344 6.52 26.90 2.07
C ALA A 344 5.47 27.55 2.97
N VAL A 345 4.28 27.69 2.44
CA VAL A 345 3.08 28.07 3.18
C VAL A 345 1.98 27.08 2.87
N GLN A 346 1.20 26.72 3.88
CA GLN A 346 0.11 25.77 3.75
C GLN A 346 -1.08 26.25 4.58
N PHE A 347 -2.24 26.22 3.98
CA PHE A 347 -3.53 26.26 4.64
C PHE A 347 -4.21 24.91 4.44
N LEU A 348 -4.71 24.31 5.53
CA LEU A 348 -5.39 23.02 5.50
C LEU A 348 -6.63 23.12 6.40
N ARG A 349 -7.80 22.89 5.83
CA ARG A 349 -9.05 22.70 6.57
C ARG A 349 -9.47 21.25 6.44
N ASN A 350 -9.67 20.60 7.57
CA ASN A 350 -10.20 19.25 7.65
C ASN A 350 -11.50 19.26 8.44
N ALA A 351 -12.49 18.55 7.96
CA ALA A 351 -13.67 18.21 8.74
C ALA A 351 -13.83 16.69 8.74
N PHE A 352 -14.21 16.11 9.88
CA PHE A 352 -14.49 14.71 10.05
C PHE A 352 -15.66 14.56 11.02
N HIS A 353 -16.78 14.07 10.48
CA HIS A 353 -18.07 14.15 11.19
C HIS A 353 -18.38 15.60 11.63
N GLU A 354 -18.63 15.80 12.91
CA GLU A 354 -18.99 17.12 13.48
C GLU A 354 -17.78 18.00 13.83
N LEU A 355 -16.56 17.48 13.66
CA LEU A 355 -15.33 18.17 14.06
C LEU A 355 -14.65 18.82 12.86
N GLN A 356 -14.23 20.07 13.02
CA GLN A 356 -13.50 20.82 12.01
C GLN A 356 -12.19 21.36 12.58
N THR A 357 -11.11 21.28 11.80
CA THR A 357 -9.81 21.89 12.11
C THR A 357 -9.33 22.76 10.96
N GLU A 358 -8.73 23.89 11.29
CA GLU A 358 -8.04 24.76 10.35
C GLU A 358 -6.58 24.87 10.76
N THR A 359 -5.69 24.56 9.85
CA THR A 359 -4.24 24.54 10.11
C THR A 359 -3.53 25.51 9.17
N TYR A 360 -2.74 26.37 9.73
CA TYR A 360 -1.85 27.30 9.03
C TYR A 360 -0.41 26.89 9.32
N ARG A 361 0.38 26.67 8.30
CA ARG A 361 1.78 26.31 8.44
C ARG A 361 2.66 27.20 7.57
N GLY A 362 3.71 27.74 8.15
CA GLY A 362 4.77 28.45 7.44
C GLY A 362 6.12 27.72 7.65
N GLU A 363 6.91 27.58 6.61
CA GLU A 363 8.18 26.89 6.64
C GLU A 363 9.25 27.70 5.91
N ALA A 364 10.48 27.72 6.47
CA ALA A 364 11.66 28.29 5.83
C ALA A 364 12.84 27.33 6.07
N GLY A 365 13.62 27.10 5.04
CA GLY A 365 14.77 26.20 5.15
C GLY A 365 15.91 26.63 4.25
N LEU A 366 17.10 26.14 4.57
CA LEU A 366 18.28 26.27 3.74
C LEU A 366 19.01 24.93 3.61
N THR A 367 19.60 24.70 2.48
CA THR A 367 20.47 23.56 2.21
C THR A 367 21.79 24.09 1.66
N HIS A 368 22.89 23.64 2.28
CA HIS A 368 24.24 24.00 1.85
C HIS A 368 25.05 22.73 1.64
N GLN A 369 25.66 22.61 0.48
CA GLN A 369 26.58 21.54 0.13
C GLN A 369 28.00 22.02 0.20
N LEU A 370 28.75 21.53 1.18
CA LEU A 370 30.15 21.88 1.36
C LEU A 370 31.03 20.81 0.67
N GLY A 371 31.56 21.17 -0.50
CA GLY A 371 32.24 20.24 -1.39
C GLY A 371 31.31 19.11 -1.85
N GLU A 372 31.88 17.93 -2.13
CA GLU A 372 31.12 16.76 -2.58
C GLU A 372 30.68 15.85 -1.46
N CYS A 373 31.08 16.13 -0.22
CA CYS A 373 31.00 15.15 0.85
C CYS A 373 30.04 15.54 1.97
N LEU A 374 29.75 16.81 2.19
CA LEU A 374 28.97 17.27 3.33
C LEU A 374 27.79 18.11 2.86
N THR A 375 26.58 17.68 3.26
CA THR A 375 25.34 18.46 3.08
C THR A 375 24.82 18.86 4.44
N SER A 376 24.56 20.15 4.64
CA SER A 376 23.90 20.70 5.83
C SER A 376 22.53 21.22 5.47
N THR A 377 21.54 20.91 6.30
CA THR A 377 20.16 21.42 6.14
C THR A 377 19.73 22.05 7.44
N LEU A 378 19.13 23.22 7.36
CA LEU A 378 18.47 23.88 8.46
C LEU A 378 17.04 24.21 8.02
N GLN A 379 16.07 23.88 8.87
CA GLN A 379 14.66 24.06 8.56
C GLN A 379 13.92 24.55 9.80
N PHE A 380 13.05 25.52 9.62
CA PHE A 380 12.16 26.02 10.65
C PHE A 380 10.73 25.96 10.15
N TYR A 381 9.80 25.56 10.97
CA TYR A 381 8.39 25.77 10.68
C TYR A 381 7.63 26.23 11.92
N GLY A 382 6.58 27.02 11.66
CA GLY A 382 5.55 27.36 12.63
C GLY A 382 4.21 26.83 12.11
N LEU A 383 3.43 26.28 13.02
CA LEU A 383 2.10 25.75 12.75
C LEU A 383 1.14 26.31 13.78
N LYS A 384 -0.01 26.80 13.30
CA LYS A 384 -1.16 27.12 14.15
C LYS A 384 -2.35 26.30 13.67
N GLN A 385 -3.02 25.64 14.59
CA GLN A 385 -4.22 24.86 14.34
C GLN A 385 -5.35 25.33 15.24
N ASP A 386 -6.45 25.70 14.65
CA ASP A 386 -7.69 26.06 15.32
C ASP A 386 -8.68 24.90 15.17
N ALA A 387 -9.22 24.39 16.27
CA ALA A 387 -10.23 23.33 16.25
C ALA A 387 -11.56 23.86 16.77
N ASN A 388 -12.65 23.74 15.96
CA ASN A 388 -14.00 24.18 16.31
C ASN A 388 -14.08 25.63 16.89
N LYS A 389 -13.15 26.51 16.46
CA LYS A 389 -13.05 27.94 16.87
C LYS A 389 -12.76 28.19 18.36
N ASN A 390 -12.38 27.20 19.14
CA ASN A 390 -12.22 27.35 20.58
C ASN A 390 -11.03 26.56 21.18
N ALA A 391 -10.28 25.84 20.36
CA ALA A 391 -9.04 25.15 20.75
C ALA A 391 -7.91 25.65 19.86
N ASP A 392 -6.90 26.22 20.45
CA ASP A 392 -5.70 26.68 19.77
C ASP A 392 -4.54 25.74 20.05
N PHE A 393 -3.89 25.30 19.01
CA PHE A 393 -2.66 24.52 19.06
C PHE A 393 -1.60 25.27 18.25
N THR A 394 -0.49 25.58 18.87
CA THR A 394 0.64 26.25 18.22
C THR A 394 1.88 25.39 18.37
N GLU A 395 2.59 25.16 17.29
CA GLU A 395 3.83 24.40 17.29
C GLU A 395 4.93 25.14 16.54
N TRP A 396 6.11 25.19 17.12
CA TRP A 396 7.34 25.67 16.51
C TRP A 396 8.33 24.53 16.44
N ASN A 397 8.96 24.36 15.31
CA ASN A 397 9.94 23.32 15.09
C ASN A 397 11.20 23.87 14.43
N SER A 398 12.34 23.41 14.86
CA SER A 398 13.62 23.65 14.21
C SER A 398 14.36 22.34 14.01
N LEU A 399 14.77 22.08 12.77
CA LEU A 399 15.53 20.91 12.37
C LEU A 399 16.88 21.35 11.82
N ALA A 400 17.95 20.81 12.37
CA ALA A 400 19.30 20.92 11.84
C ALA A 400 19.82 19.53 11.48
N SER A 401 20.31 19.33 10.27
CA SER A 401 20.87 18.05 9.85
C SER A 401 22.18 18.19 9.10
N LEU A 402 23.06 17.20 9.29
CA LEU A 402 24.35 17.06 8.63
C LEU A 402 24.42 15.66 8.02
N ALA A 403 24.66 15.58 6.74
CA ALA A 403 24.88 14.34 6.02
C ALA A 403 26.26 14.35 5.38
N PHE A 404 27.11 13.42 5.81
CA PHE A 404 28.46 13.26 5.32
C PHE A 404 28.61 11.93 4.59
N SER A 405 29.21 11.94 3.40
CA SER A 405 29.52 10.72 2.65
C SER A 405 30.82 10.90 1.89
N LYS A 406 31.83 10.07 2.18
CA LYS A 406 33.13 10.16 1.55
C LYS A 406 33.70 8.79 1.20
N PRO A 407 34.12 8.55 -0.04
CA PRO A 407 34.88 7.36 -0.39
C PRO A 407 36.24 7.39 0.28
N ASN A 408 36.69 6.25 0.77
CA ASN A 408 38.01 6.05 1.40
C ASN A 408 38.70 4.80 0.81
N ARG A 409 39.92 4.51 1.23
CA ARG A 409 40.68 3.35 0.73
C ARG A 409 39.97 2.00 0.99
N LEU A 410 39.19 1.91 2.05
CA LEU A 410 38.48 0.70 2.47
C LEU A 410 37.10 0.55 1.78
N GLY A 411 36.54 1.67 1.27
CA GLY A 411 35.21 1.71 0.68
C GLY A 411 34.58 3.10 0.78
N ARG A 412 33.37 3.22 1.39
CA ARG A 412 32.66 4.47 1.59
C ARG A 412 32.23 4.61 3.06
N PHE A 413 32.61 5.70 3.67
CA PHE A 413 32.10 6.07 4.99
C PHE A 413 30.94 7.07 4.81
N SER A 414 29.85 6.87 5.56
CA SER A 414 28.75 7.83 5.64
C SER A 414 28.30 8.02 7.08
N ALA A 415 27.93 9.24 7.41
CA ALA A 415 27.42 9.64 8.72
C ALA A 415 26.29 10.66 8.54
N ASN A 416 25.20 10.49 9.26
CA ASN A 416 24.10 11.43 9.34
C ASN A 416 23.89 11.80 10.81
N LEU A 417 23.67 13.08 11.08
CA LEU A 417 23.29 13.62 12.37
C LEU A 417 22.14 14.59 12.16
N SER A 418 21.09 14.47 12.91
CA SER A 418 20.00 15.45 12.92
C SER A 418 19.59 15.79 14.35
N TYR A 419 19.30 17.05 14.58
CA TYR A 419 18.73 17.57 15.80
C TYR A 419 17.41 18.25 15.49
N ASN A 420 16.39 17.89 16.22
CA ASN A 420 15.03 18.45 16.08
C ASN A 420 14.57 18.97 17.43
N HIS A 421 14.22 20.26 17.48
CA HIS A 421 13.61 20.91 18.63
C HIS A 421 12.18 21.28 18.29
N THR A 422 11.22 20.83 19.09
CA THR A 422 9.79 21.14 18.92
C THR A 422 9.28 21.77 20.23
N ALA A 423 8.61 22.90 20.12
CA ALA A 423 7.88 23.53 21.23
C ALA A 423 6.41 23.60 20.83
N THR A 424 5.55 23.03 21.67
CA THR A 424 4.12 22.94 21.48
C THR A 424 3.40 23.63 22.61
N ASP A 425 2.48 24.51 22.30
CA ASP A 425 1.56 25.15 23.22
C ASP A 425 0.13 24.79 22.79
N ALA A 426 -0.60 24.17 23.69
CA ALA A 426 -1.99 23.79 23.45
C ALA A 426 -2.89 24.37 24.54
N SER A 427 -3.84 25.22 24.13
CA SER A 427 -4.89 25.76 24.97
C SER A 427 -6.22 25.12 24.61
N ASP A 428 -6.83 24.39 25.53
CA ASP A 428 -8.13 23.76 25.27
C ASP A 428 -8.99 23.64 26.54
N ASN A 429 -10.30 23.68 26.33
CA ASN A 429 -11.34 23.45 27.34
C ASN A 429 -12.00 22.08 27.17
N ASN A 430 -11.23 20.98 27.25
CA ASN A 430 -11.74 19.60 27.26
C ASN A 430 -12.39 19.15 25.94
N ARG A 431 -11.68 19.21 24.82
CA ARG A 431 -12.22 18.99 23.48
C ARG A 431 -11.61 17.82 22.73
N ARG A 432 -12.23 17.51 21.59
CA ARG A 432 -11.80 16.46 20.68
C ARG A 432 -10.93 17.07 19.56
N GLY A 433 -9.78 16.49 19.34
CA GLY A 433 -8.96 16.69 18.15
C GLY A 433 -9.25 15.62 17.10
N ILE A 434 -8.82 15.87 15.87
CA ILE A 434 -8.98 14.94 14.73
C ILE A 434 -7.62 14.64 14.16
N VAL A 435 -7.40 13.38 13.80
CA VAL A 435 -6.33 12.95 12.92
C VAL A 435 -6.94 12.28 11.70
N ILE A 436 -6.56 12.72 10.52
CA ILE A 436 -7.01 12.15 9.26
C ILE A 436 -5.83 11.54 8.54
N ALA A 437 -5.97 10.25 8.17
CA ALA A 437 -5.01 9.51 7.37
C ALA A 437 -3.58 9.49 7.94
N GLU A 438 -3.44 9.25 9.25
CA GLU A 438 -2.14 8.94 9.83
C GLU A 438 -1.58 7.68 9.17
N SER A 439 -0.38 7.80 8.62
CA SER A 439 0.29 6.69 7.97
C SER A 439 0.98 5.80 9.00
N ILE A 440 0.53 4.57 9.11
CA ILE A 440 1.07 3.58 10.05
C ILE A 440 1.56 2.36 9.28
N THR A 441 2.75 1.87 9.60
CA THR A 441 3.30 0.64 9.03
C THR A 441 3.36 -0.45 10.09
N PHE A 442 2.67 -1.55 9.85
CA PHE A 442 2.73 -2.72 10.73
C PHE A 442 4.06 -3.44 10.60
N ARG A 443 4.61 -3.90 11.72
CA ARG A 443 5.84 -4.70 11.78
C ARG A 443 5.67 -5.77 12.83
N ASP A 444 5.40 -6.99 12.42
CA ASP A 444 5.31 -8.13 13.34
C ASP A 444 6.63 -8.33 14.12
N PRO A 445 6.58 -8.63 15.39
CA PRO A 445 5.42 -8.77 16.28
C PRO A 445 5.03 -7.49 17.03
N LEU A 446 5.59 -6.34 16.67
CA LEU A 446 5.39 -5.08 17.39
C LEU A 446 4.04 -4.45 17.07
N PRO A 447 3.31 -3.93 18.05
CA PRO A 447 2.16 -3.08 17.81
C PRO A 447 2.59 -1.72 17.23
N ALA A 448 1.76 -1.13 16.40
CA ALA A 448 1.98 0.19 15.83
C ALA A 448 1.21 1.24 16.63
N PHE A 449 1.92 2.16 17.26
CA PHE A 449 1.32 3.21 18.12
C PHE A 449 0.75 4.35 17.26
N LEU A 450 -0.44 4.82 17.65
CA LEU A 450 -1.02 6.05 17.15
C LEU A 450 -0.27 7.27 17.72
N ALA A 451 -0.15 8.32 16.91
CA ALA A 451 0.59 9.51 17.31
C ALA A 451 -0.05 10.25 18.49
N GLN A 452 -1.37 10.19 18.62
CA GLN A 452 -2.11 10.88 19.68
C GLN A 452 -2.47 9.96 20.83
N THR A 453 -2.54 10.54 22.03
CA THR A 453 -3.04 9.87 23.24
C THR A 453 -4.56 10.05 23.35
N ASP A 454 -5.19 9.27 24.26
CA ASP A 454 -6.62 9.36 24.58
C ASP A 454 -7.55 9.26 23.36
N VAL A 455 -7.15 8.41 22.41
CA VAL A 455 -7.90 8.13 21.19
C VAL A 455 -9.28 7.56 21.51
N ASP A 456 -10.29 8.12 20.86
CA ASP A 456 -11.65 7.58 20.88
C ASP A 456 -11.73 6.43 19.86
N ILE A 457 -11.59 5.21 20.36
CA ILE A 457 -11.53 4.01 19.53
C ILE A 457 -12.83 3.74 18.75
N THR A 458 -13.96 4.36 19.15
CA THR A 458 -15.23 4.23 18.43
C THR A 458 -15.24 4.99 17.10
N THR A 459 -14.34 5.94 16.95
CA THR A 459 -14.18 6.74 15.73
C THR A 459 -13.01 6.25 14.86
N LEU A 460 -12.36 5.15 15.27
CA LEU A 460 -11.19 4.63 14.59
C LEU A 460 -11.56 3.98 13.26
N VAL A 461 -11.02 4.49 12.18
CA VAL A 461 -11.16 3.94 10.84
C VAL A 461 -9.78 3.64 10.28
N VAL A 462 -9.56 2.41 9.83
CA VAL A 462 -8.31 1.96 9.21
C VAL A 462 -8.58 1.62 7.76
N THR A 463 -7.85 2.26 6.84
CA THR A 463 -8.01 2.04 5.40
C THR A 463 -6.68 1.69 4.74
N ASP A 464 -6.73 1.18 3.53
CA ASP A 464 -5.55 1.04 2.68
C ASP A 464 -5.03 2.42 2.23
N SER A 465 -3.90 2.44 1.53
CA SER A 465 -3.28 3.68 1.04
C SER A 465 -4.13 4.44 0.01
N THR A 466 -5.06 3.77 -0.65
CA THR A 466 -5.99 4.36 -1.62
C THR A 466 -7.29 4.85 -0.99
N ARG A 467 -7.54 4.48 0.27
CA ARG A 467 -8.79 4.67 1.02
C ARG A 467 -9.99 3.93 0.45
N ALA A 468 -9.77 3.06 -0.51
CA ALA A 468 -10.82 2.27 -1.14
C ALA A 468 -11.25 1.06 -0.31
N ARG A 469 -10.38 0.56 0.57
CA ARG A 469 -10.67 -0.59 1.44
C ARG A 469 -10.62 -0.20 2.91
N VAL A 470 -11.63 -0.61 3.66
CA VAL A 470 -11.70 -0.45 5.11
C VAL A 470 -11.34 -1.77 5.78
N PHE A 471 -10.38 -1.73 6.71
CA PHE A 471 -9.98 -2.88 7.50
C PHE A 471 -10.79 -2.96 8.79
N LEU A 472 -11.20 -4.16 9.17
CA LEU A 472 -12.08 -4.39 10.33
C LEU A 472 -11.29 -4.74 11.59
N PRO A 473 -11.65 -4.14 12.74
CA PRO A 473 -11.11 -4.57 14.03
C PRO A 473 -11.46 -6.04 14.28
N VAL A 474 -10.61 -6.75 15.04
CA VAL A 474 -10.65 -8.17 15.37
C VAL A 474 -10.32 -9.10 14.20
N ARG A 475 -10.75 -8.77 12.98
CA ARG A 475 -10.46 -9.53 11.77
C ARG A 475 -9.08 -9.22 11.19
N ASP A 476 -8.80 -7.94 10.97
CA ASP A 476 -7.61 -7.47 10.27
C ASP A 476 -6.57 -6.89 11.23
N PHE A 477 -7.01 -6.29 12.31
CA PHE A 477 -6.17 -5.72 13.37
C PHE A 477 -6.85 -5.79 14.74
N ILE A 478 -6.05 -5.72 15.80
CA ILE A 478 -6.49 -5.63 17.19
C ILE A 478 -6.13 -4.24 17.70
N VAL A 479 -7.04 -3.62 18.45
CA VAL A 479 -6.79 -2.35 19.13
C VAL A 479 -6.32 -2.62 20.55
N LEU A 480 -5.12 -2.13 20.87
CA LEU A 480 -4.51 -2.25 22.19
C LEU A 480 -4.53 -0.88 22.89
N LYS A 481 -5.07 -0.83 24.09
CA LYS A 481 -5.02 0.33 24.97
C LYS A 481 -3.92 0.13 26.02
N LEU A 482 -2.94 1.02 26.02
CA LEU A 482 -1.77 1.02 26.91
C LEU A 482 -1.79 2.32 27.71
N GLY A 483 -2.58 2.34 28.78
CA GLY A 483 -2.85 3.57 29.52
C GLY A 483 -3.58 4.59 28.62
N ARG A 484 -2.92 5.73 28.36
CA ARG A 484 -3.43 6.77 27.44
C ARG A 484 -3.10 6.50 25.97
N TYR A 485 -2.15 5.64 25.68
CA TYR A 485 -1.73 5.32 24.32
C TYR A 485 -2.63 4.27 23.69
N THR A 486 -2.78 4.35 22.40
CA THR A 486 -3.49 3.38 21.59
C THR A 486 -2.56 2.83 20.54
N ALA A 487 -2.50 1.53 20.42
CA ALA A 487 -1.72 0.86 19.40
C ALA A 487 -2.60 -0.11 18.60
N LEU A 488 -2.21 -0.37 17.38
CA LEU A 488 -2.84 -1.33 16.49
C LEU A 488 -1.89 -2.50 16.27
N GLN A 489 -2.37 -3.72 16.40
CA GLN A 489 -1.60 -4.91 16.09
C GLN A 489 -2.30 -5.67 14.96
N ARG A 490 -1.55 -6.02 13.95
CA ARG A 490 -2.03 -6.80 12.82
C ARG A 490 -2.46 -8.21 13.25
N VAL A 491 -3.57 -8.68 12.70
CA VAL A 491 -3.96 -10.09 12.80
C VAL A 491 -3.30 -10.85 11.65
N PRO A 492 -2.50 -11.90 11.92
CA PRO A 492 -1.77 -12.63 10.86
C PRO A 492 -2.66 -13.23 9.77
N THR A 493 -3.91 -13.56 10.11
CA THR A 493 -4.91 -14.12 9.19
C THR A 493 -5.77 -13.07 8.49
N GLY A 494 -5.62 -11.78 8.85
CA GLY A 494 -6.35 -10.67 8.25
C GLY A 494 -5.80 -10.26 6.89
N MET A 495 -6.47 -9.29 6.28
CA MET A 495 -6.11 -8.77 4.96
C MET A 495 -4.88 -7.85 4.99
N ILE A 496 -4.52 -7.31 6.15
CA ILE A 496 -3.33 -6.46 6.30
C ILE A 496 -2.07 -7.35 6.30
N GLN A 497 -1.11 -7.03 5.45
CA GLN A 497 0.14 -7.77 5.38
C GLN A 497 1.20 -7.20 6.34
N ASP A 498 2.19 -8.04 6.71
CA ASP A 498 3.38 -7.55 7.42
C ASP A 498 4.11 -6.50 6.58
N ARG A 499 4.55 -5.40 7.21
CA ARG A 499 5.15 -4.22 6.59
C ARG A 499 4.23 -3.44 5.66
N GLN A 500 2.94 -3.73 5.64
CA GLN A 500 1.98 -2.89 4.93
C GLN A 500 1.76 -1.59 5.69
N THR A 501 1.71 -0.49 4.93
CA THR A 501 1.32 0.81 5.42
C THR A 501 -0.18 1.01 5.21
N VAL A 502 -0.87 1.43 6.26
CA VAL A 502 -2.30 1.76 6.27
C VAL A 502 -2.50 3.20 6.68
N LEU A 503 -3.66 3.74 6.39
CA LEU A 503 -4.08 5.08 6.81
C LEU A 503 -5.10 4.95 7.93
N VAL A 504 -4.89 5.69 9.02
CA VAL A 504 -5.76 5.65 10.20
C VAL A 504 -6.33 7.02 10.48
N SER A 505 -7.64 7.10 10.54
CA SER A 505 -8.38 8.32 10.92
C SER A 505 -9.09 8.09 12.24
N TYR A 506 -9.04 9.07 13.13
CA TYR A 506 -9.64 8.96 14.46
C TYR A 506 -9.81 10.32 15.13
N THR A 507 -10.63 10.34 16.17
CA THR A 507 -10.71 11.47 17.10
C THR A 507 -10.00 11.14 18.41
N TYR A 508 -9.52 12.15 19.09
CA TYR A 508 -8.84 12.00 20.38
C TYR A 508 -9.24 13.12 21.34
N ARG A 509 -9.09 12.87 22.63
CA ARG A 509 -9.32 13.92 23.63
C ARG A 509 -8.05 14.72 23.81
N VAL A 510 -8.13 16.01 23.60
CA VAL A 510 -7.03 16.93 23.92
C VAL A 510 -7.06 17.20 25.43
N SER A 511 -5.96 16.95 26.13
CA SER A 511 -5.85 17.35 27.54
C SER A 511 -5.77 18.87 27.65
N SER A 512 -6.49 19.44 28.59
CA SER A 512 -6.54 20.88 28.78
C SER A 512 -5.18 21.48 29.10
N ASN A 513 -4.80 22.54 28.38
CA ASN A 513 -3.63 23.40 28.58
C ASN A 513 -2.34 22.68 28.94
N TYR A 514 -1.52 22.42 27.96
CA TYR A 514 -0.16 21.88 28.17
C TYR A 514 0.85 22.56 27.26
N ASP A 515 2.04 22.78 27.83
CA ASP A 515 3.22 23.21 27.07
C ASP A 515 4.22 22.06 27.09
N VAL A 516 4.63 21.63 25.91
CA VAL A 516 5.59 20.53 25.74
C VAL A 516 6.76 21.01 24.92
N ARG A 517 7.97 20.70 25.40
CA ARG A 517 9.21 20.84 24.66
C ARG A 517 9.77 19.46 24.38
N ARG A 518 10.13 19.23 23.16
CA ARG A 518 10.70 17.95 22.70
C ARG A 518 12.00 18.21 21.96
N ASP A 519 13.06 17.61 22.47
CA ASP A 519 14.38 17.59 21.85
C ASP A 519 14.68 16.18 21.35
N ARG A 520 15.04 16.05 20.08
CA ARG A 520 15.37 14.77 19.48
C ARG A 520 16.67 14.86 18.70
N VAL A 521 17.55 13.90 18.94
CA VAL A 521 18.79 13.70 18.20
C VAL A 521 18.72 12.35 17.52
N ASP A 522 18.84 12.32 16.20
CA ASP A 522 19.00 11.09 15.44
C ASP A 522 20.39 11.07 14.81
N PHE A 523 21.06 9.93 14.88
CA PHE A 523 22.36 9.77 14.23
C PHE A 523 22.50 8.38 13.63
N ARG A 524 23.28 8.29 12.54
CA ARG A 524 23.65 7.04 11.90
C ARG A 524 25.07 7.16 11.34
N MET A 525 25.90 6.17 11.59
CA MET A 525 27.21 6.02 10.98
C MET A 525 27.33 4.64 10.36
N GLN A 526 27.91 4.56 9.18
CA GLN A 526 28.14 3.28 8.51
C GLN A 526 29.42 3.33 7.67
N GLN A 527 30.11 2.21 7.57
CA GLN A 527 31.24 1.99 6.69
C GLN A 527 30.93 0.87 5.70
N GLU A 528 30.78 1.20 4.46
CA GLU A 528 30.66 0.20 3.39
C GLU A 528 32.07 -0.22 2.95
N PHE A 529 32.46 -1.44 3.28
CA PHE A 529 33.74 -1.99 2.84
C PHE A 529 33.66 -2.57 1.43
N LYS A 530 34.75 -2.48 0.67
CA LYS A 530 34.86 -3.09 -0.67
C LYS A 530 34.65 -4.61 -0.66
N CYS A 531 34.86 -5.27 0.45
CA CYS A 531 34.58 -6.70 0.63
C CYS A 531 33.09 -7.02 0.78
N GLY A 532 32.20 -6.01 0.82
CA GLY A 532 30.76 -6.17 0.97
C GLY A 532 30.27 -6.14 2.42
N LEU A 533 31.13 -5.99 3.41
CA LEU A 533 30.76 -5.82 4.81
C LEU A 533 30.35 -4.35 5.04
N THR A 534 29.23 -4.14 5.72
CA THR A 534 28.71 -2.82 6.07
C THR A 534 28.27 -2.80 7.53
N PRO A 535 29.18 -2.59 8.49
CA PRO A 535 28.80 -2.29 9.85
C PRO A 535 28.16 -0.91 9.95
N TYR A 536 27.22 -0.77 10.86
CA TYR A 536 26.58 0.49 11.15
C TYR A 536 26.20 0.60 12.62
N TYR A 537 26.11 1.85 13.06
CA TYR A 537 25.53 2.22 14.34
C TYR A 537 24.55 3.37 14.11
N ALA A 538 23.34 3.23 14.67
CA ALA A 538 22.30 4.25 14.60
C ALA A 538 21.67 4.44 15.97
N GLY A 539 21.31 5.67 16.29
CA GLY A 539 20.62 5.99 17.52
C GLY A 539 19.62 7.11 17.35
N SER A 540 18.63 7.11 18.23
CA SER A 540 17.62 8.16 18.37
C SER A 540 17.42 8.43 19.86
N MET A 541 17.63 9.66 20.27
CA MET A 541 17.43 10.10 21.65
C MET A 541 16.39 11.21 21.64
N GLN A 542 15.31 11.04 22.38
CA GLN A 542 14.25 12.03 22.53
C GLN A 542 14.05 12.31 24.01
N ASN A 543 14.05 13.58 24.34
CA ASN A 543 13.68 14.08 25.65
C ASN A 543 12.44 14.97 25.51
N GLU A 544 11.46 14.75 26.34
CA GLU A 544 10.21 15.51 26.38
C GLU A 544 10.07 16.15 27.78
N ASP A 545 9.87 17.44 27.81
CA ASP A 545 9.66 18.22 29.03
C ASP A 545 8.28 18.90 28.97
N VAL A 546 7.50 18.74 30.04
CA VAL A 546 6.15 19.28 30.15
C VAL A 546 6.15 20.37 31.20
N THR A 547 5.99 21.62 30.80
CA THR A 547 6.12 22.78 31.69
C THR A 547 4.83 23.22 32.36
N HIS A 548 3.67 23.02 31.71
CA HIS A 548 2.35 23.30 32.26
C HIS A 548 1.35 22.23 31.87
N ALA A 549 0.80 21.50 32.84
CA ALA A 549 -0.32 20.59 32.63
C ALA A 549 -1.33 20.74 33.77
N ARG A 550 -2.53 21.32 33.50
CA ARG A 550 -3.46 21.68 34.59
C ARG A 550 -4.28 20.54 35.19
N PHE A 551 -4.52 19.41 34.50
CA PHE A 551 -5.51 18.41 35.00
C PHE A 551 -5.19 16.93 34.76
N LEU A 552 -4.10 16.55 34.12
CA LEU A 552 -3.74 15.15 33.90
C LEU A 552 -2.27 14.91 34.19
N ARG A 553 -1.92 13.77 34.76
CA ARG A 553 -0.54 13.28 34.77
C ARG A 553 -0.12 13.06 33.30
N PHE A 554 0.44 14.08 32.70
CA PHE A 554 1.11 13.96 31.43
C PHE A 554 2.46 13.30 31.71
N GLU A 555 2.61 12.06 31.31
CA GLU A 555 3.89 11.36 31.41
C GLU A 555 4.70 11.70 30.16
N PRO A 556 5.87 12.37 30.32
CA PRO A 556 6.70 12.70 29.16
C PRO A 556 7.23 11.42 28.50
N ARG A 557 7.20 11.38 27.18
CA ARG A 557 7.72 10.26 26.41
C ARG A 557 9.20 10.46 26.09
N ASN A 558 10.05 9.92 26.93
CA ASN A 558 11.48 9.84 26.67
C ASN A 558 11.79 8.56 25.91
N VAL A 559 12.59 8.66 24.88
CA VAL A 559 12.99 7.53 24.03
C VAL A 559 14.51 7.55 23.89
N ASN A 560 15.14 6.43 24.19
CA ASN A 560 16.56 6.24 23.94
C ASN A 560 16.76 4.92 23.20
N ARG A 561 16.94 5.02 21.87
CA ARG A 561 17.01 3.86 20.98
C ARG A 561 18.37 3.77 20.31
N HIS A 562 18.99 2.61 20.42
CA HIS A 562 20.28 2.31 19.82
C HIS A 562 20.22 1.04 18.98
N ARG A 563 20.81 1.08 17.81
CA ARG A 563 20.93 -0.06 16.91
C ARG A 563 22.39 -0.23 16.48
N LEU A 564 22.93 -1.40 16.73
CA LEU A 564 24.27 -1.79 16.28
C LEU A 564 24.13 -3.00 15.39
N GLY A 565 24.56 -2.90 14.16
CA GLY A 565 24.40 -3.97 13.21
C GLY A 565 25.52 -4.03 12.18
N ALA A 566 25.51 -5.13 11.44
CA ALA A 566 26.35 -5.31 10.29
C ALA A 566 25.61 -6.13 9.22
N THR A 567 25.77 -5.71 7.96
CA THR A 567 25.33 -6.51 6.82
C THR A 567 26.54 -6.92 5.99
N TYR A 568 26.54 -8.16 5.51
CA TYR A 568 27.55 -8.66 4.59
C TYR A 568 26.87 -9.12 3.31
N ARG A 569 27.19 -8.50 2.21
CA ARG A 569 26.58 -8.75 0.91
C ARG A 569 27.58 -9.26 -0.10
N ARG A 570 27.22 -10.33 -0.79
CA ARG A 570 27.91 -10.93 -1.92
C ARG A 570 26.93 -11.10 -3.09
N PRO A 571 27.39 -11.31 -4.31
CA PRO A 571 26.49 -11.43 -5.47
C PRO A 571 25.40 -12.50 -5.34
N ARG A 572 25.63 -13.56 -4.54
CA ARG A 572 24.69 -14.68 -4.37
C ARG A 572 24.09 -14.80 -2.99
N TRP A 573 24.51 -14.02 -2.02
CA TRP A 573 23.95 -14.09 -0.67
C TRP A 573 24.20 -12.79 0.10
N SER A 574 23.31 -12.53 1.00
CA SER A 574 23.44 -11.48 1.99
C SER A 574 23.09 -12.03 3.37
N VAL A 575 23.78 -11.57 4.37
CA VAL A 575 23.47 -11.86 5.77
C VAL A 575 23.61 -10.58 6.56
N GLY A 576 22.68 -10.34 7.48
CA GLY A 576 22.69 -9.21 8.39
C GLY A 576 22.38 -9.64 9.82
N GLY A 577 22.96 -8.93 10.77
CA GLY A 577 22.62 -9.03 12.16
C GLY A 577 22.56 -7.65 12.79
N GLU A 578 21.58 -7.42 13.64
CA GLU A 578 21.37 -6.16 14.35
C GLU A 578 20.97 -6.45 15.80
N TYR A 579 21.58 -5.76 16.72
CA TYR A 579 21.12 -5.65 18.10
C TYR A 579 20.45 -4.27 18.26
N GLU A 580 19.27 -4.27 18.82
CA GLU A 580 18.48 -3.08 19.12
C GLU A 580 18.20 -2.99 20.61
N TYR A 581 18.46 -1.82 21.17
CA TYR A 581 18.09 -1.42 22.51
C TYR A 581 17.11 -0.27 22.41
N ASN A 582 15.93 -0.41 22.97
CA ASN A 582 14.87 0.60 23.01
C ASN A 582 14.43 0.83 24.44
N ASP A 583 14.83 1.98 24.98
CA ASP A 583 14.38 2.48 26.28
C ASP A 583 13.33 3.57 26.00
N ASP A 584 12.10 3.14 25.87
CA ASP A 584 10.91 3.97 25.62
C ASP A 584 10.01 3.88 26.86
N ALA A 585 9.52 5.01 27.33
CA ALA A 585 8.59 5.04 28.46
C ALA A 585 7.32 4.20 28.26
N ILE A 586 6.97 3.88 26.99
CA ILE A 586 5.78 3.10 26.65
C ILE A 586 6.13 1.63 26.41
N GLU A 587 7.20 1.36 25.68
CA GLU A 587 7.56 0.02 25.22
C GLU A 587 9.07 -0.20 25.28
N PRO A 588 9.64 -0.39 26.51
CA PRO A 588 11.05 -0.72 26.64
C PRO A 588 11.31 -2.17 26.22
N TYR A 589 12.28 -2.37 25.31
CA TYR A 589 12.69 -3.71 24.87
C TYR A 589 14.13 -3.75 24.41
N GLN A 590 14.67 -4.96 24.38
CA GLN A 590 15.89 -5.29 23.66
C GLN A 590 15.51 -6.29 22.54
N ALA A 591 16.22 -6.22 21.42
CA ALA A 591 15.96 -7.16 20.32
C ALA A 591 17.25 -7.58 19.62
N LEU A 592 17.22 -8.80 19.10
CA LEU A 592 18.20 -9.33 18.16
C LEU A 592 17.49 -9.67 16.86
N HIS A 593 18.02 -9.16 15.76
CA HIS A 593 17.52 -9.42 14.42
C HIS A 593 18.60 -10.08 13.58
N PHE A 594 18.23 -11.13 12.87
CA PHE A 594 19.06 -11.75 11.84
C PHE A 594 18.25 -11.87 10.58
N ASN A 595 18.86 -11.55 9.46
CA ASN A 595 18.27 -11.72 8.14
C ASN A 595 19.30 -12.32 7.18
N GLY A 596 18.84 -13.17 6.30
CA GLY A 596 19.68 -13.79 5.28
C GLY A 596 18.89 -14.09 4.02
N ASP A 597 19.48 -13.75 2.89
CA ASP A 597 18.99 -14.09 1.57
C ASP A 597 20.10 -14.83 0.82
N ILE A 598 19.77 -15.93 0.17
CA ILE A 598 20.76 -16.75 -0.53
C ILE A 598 20.19 -17.24 -1.86
N VAL A 599 20.94 -17.05 -2.92
CA VAL A 599 20.74 -17.70 -4.21
C VAL A 599 21.59 -18.98 -4.22
N LEU A 600 21.00 -20.10 -3.79
CA LEU A 600 21.68 -21.39 -3.65
C LEU A 600 22.08 -21.97 -5.00
N LEU A 601 21.22 -21.78 -6.01
CA LEU A 601 21.44 -22.28 -7.35
C LEU A 601 20.96 -21.26 -8.37
N GLN A 602 21.82 -20.88 -9.28
CA GLN A 602 21.48 -20.02 -10.41
C GLN A 602 22.19 -20.56 -11.65
N LYS A 603 21.49 -21.39 -12.40
CA LYS A 603 21.90 -21.92 -13.70
C LYS A 603 20.80 -21.58 -14.71
N LEU A 604 21.10 -21.74 -16.01
CA LEU A 604 20.12 -21.47 -17.08
C LEU A 604 18.77 -22.18 -16.88
N GLN A 605 18.78 -23.34 -16.26
CA GLN A 605 17.58 -24.16 -16.06
C GLN A 605 17.11 -24.23 -14.61
N HIS A 606 17.92 -23.82 -13.64
CA HIS A 606 17.63 -23.96 -12.22
C HIS A 606 17.84 -22.66 -11.49
N GLN A 607 16.89 -22.29 -10.68
CA GLN A 607 17.01 -21.21 -9.71
C GLN A 607 16.47 -21.71 -8.37
N LEU A 608 17.26 -21.56 -7.31
CA LEU A 608 16.87 -21.85 -5.95
C LEU A 608 17.27 -20.69 -5.05
N ASP A 609 16.29 -20.01 -4.51
CA ASP A 609 16.43 -18.89 -3.61
C ASP A 609 15.97 -19.29 -2.21
N GLY A 610 16.67 -18.83 -1.19
CA GLY A 610 16.32 -19.02 0.21
C GLY A 610 16.34 -17.71 0.96
N LYS A 611 15.41 -17.55 1.90
CA LYS A 611 15.30 -16.40 2.79
C LYS A 611 15.09 -16.88 4.22
N ALA A 612 15.75 -16.23 5.15
CA ALA A 612 15.57 -16.48 6.58
C ALA A 612 15.54 -15.15 7.34
N THR A 613 14.60 -14.97 8.25
CA THR A 613 14.58 -13.86 9.19
C THR A 613 14.30 -14.42 10.59
N LEU A 614 15.04 -13.93 11.58
CA LEU A 614 14.82 -14.25 12.98
C LEU A 614 14.85 -12.92 13.76
N SER A 615 13.81 -12.67 14.51
CA SER A 615 13.74 -11.53 15.44
C SER A 615 13.36 -12.04 16.81
N ARG A 616 14.12 -11.66 17.82
CA ARG A 616 13.81 -11.99 19.22
C ARG A 616 13.81 -10.74 20.06
N PHE A 617 12.72 -10.52 20.78
CA PHE A 617 12.46 -9.38 21.64
C PHE A 617 12.41 -9.81 23.09
N TRP A 618 12.97 -9.00 23.95
CA TRP A 618 12.87 -9.08 25.40
C TRP A 618 12.28 -7.77 25.89
N PHE A 619 11.08 -7.82 26.43
CA PHE A 619 10.36 -6.67 26.97
C PHE A 619 10.55 -6.63 28.48
N ASP A 620 10.83 -5.45 29.02
CA ASP A 620 11.16 -5.28 30.43
C ASP A 620 9.96 -5.03 31.33
N ASP A 621 8.83 -4.57 30.77
CA ASP A 621 7.62 -4.25 31.53
C ASP A 621 6.39 -5.06 31.09
N SER A 622 5.45 -5.15 32.02
CA SER A 622 4.13 -5.75 31.80
C SER A 622 3.15 -4.70 31.33
N TYR A 623 2.48 -4.99 30.24
CA TYR A 623 1.37 -4.19 29.75
C TYR A 623 0.03 -4.68 30.31
N SER A 624 -0.84 -3.75 30.66
CA SER A 624 -2.27 -4.03 30.81
C SER A 624 -2.95 -3.82 29.46
N PHE A 625 -3.34 -4.90 28.81
CA PHE A 625 -4.10 -4.83 27.55
C PHE A 625 -5.60 -4.75 27.84
N SER A 626 -6.31 -3.87 27.15
CA SER A 626 -7.72 -4.01 26.89
C SER A 626 -7.94 -4.34 25.42
N GLN A 627 -8.59 -5.44 25.15
CA GLN A 627 -8.89 -5.88 23.80
C GLN A 627 -10.34 -5.53 23.46
N TRP A 628 -10.58 -4.95 22.31
CA TRP A 628 -11.90 -4.79 21.75
C TRP A 628 -12.37 -6.10 21.11
N ASN A 629 -13.61 -6.51 21.39
CA ASN A 629 -14.31 -7.59 20.69
C ASN A 629 -15.70 -7.11 20.22
N ASP A 630 -16.40 -7.94 19.44
CA ASP A 630 -17.74 -7.64 18.90
C ASP A 630 -18.82 -7.31 19.94
N SER A 631 -18.58 -7.62 21.20
CA SER A 631 -19.50 -7.33 22.33
C SER A 631 -19.10 -6.07 23.11
N GLY A 632 -18.05 -5.37 22.72
CA GLY A 632 -17.52 -4.18 23.39
C GLY A 632 -16.13 -4.40 24.01
N LEU A 633 -15.66 -3.41 24.77
CA LEU A 633 -14.37 -3.47 25.47
C LEU A 633 -14.41 -4.56 26.55
N THR A 634 -13.77 -5.70 26.28
CA THR A 634 -13.48 -6.65 27.34
C THR A 634 -12.13 -6.28 27.95
N TRP A 635 -12.14 -6.01 29.26
CA TRP A 635 -10.92 -5.89 30.04
C TRP A 635 -10.29 -7.28 30.11
N ALA A 636 -9.20 -7.50 29.36
CA ALA A 636 -8.30 -8.58 29.72
C ALA A 636 -7.72 -8.19 31.08
N GLU A 637 -7.93 -9.04 32.09
CA GLU A 637 -7.25 -8.92 33.38
C GLU A 637 -5.76 -8.68 33.10
N SER A 638 -5.17 -7.74 33.83
CA SER A 638 -3.73 -7.47 33.79
C SER A 638 -2.99 -8.80 33.81
N VAL A 639 -2.48 -9.19 32.65
CA VAL A 639 -1.57 -10.34 32.55
C VAL A 639 -0.34 -9.92 33.36
N GLY A 640 -0.04 -10.68 34.39
CA GLY A 640 0.80 -10.31 35.51
C GLY A 640 2.09 -9.58 35.15
N ALA A 641 2.42 -8.63 36.00
CA ALA A 641 3.67 -7.87 35.98
C ALA A 641 4.88 -8.79 35.78
N GLY A 642 5.60 -8.67 34.69
CA GLY A 642 6.80 -9.44 34.44
C GLY A 642 7.37 -9.27 33.04
N ARG A 643 8.64 -9.58 32.91
CA ARG A 643 9.36 -9.64 31.64
C ARG A 643 8.72 -10.67 30.73
N TRP A 644 8.52 -10.30 29.47
CA TRP A 644 7.99 -11.22 28.47
C TRP A 644 8.87 -11.23 27.22
N THR A 645 8.74 -12.27 26.44
CA THR A 645 9.56 -12.45 25.23
C THR A 645 8.70 -12.73 24.03
N SER A 646 9.11 -12.23 22.89
CA SER A 646 8.53 -12.61 21.60
C SER A 646 9.64 -13.01 20.62
N THR A 647 9.45 -14.10 19.92
CA THR A 647 10.36 -14.60 18.88
C THR A 647 9.60 -14.81 17.60
N LEU A 648 10.09 -14.25 16.52
CA LEU A 648 9.56 -14.44 15.17
C LEU A 648 10.65 -15.06 14.29
N LEU A 649 10.37 -16.22 13.71
CA LEU A 649 11.21 -16.90 12.72
C LEU A 649 10.42 -17.09 11.44
N ASP A 650 10.92 -16.55 10.34
CA ASP A 650 10.41 -16.80 9.01
C ASP A 650 11.49 -17.47 8.17
N LEU A 651 11.16 -18.60 7.56
CA LEU A 651 12.00 -19.32 6.62
C LEU A 651 11.25 -19.47 5.31
N GLY A 652 11.89 -19.13 4.22
CA GLY A 652 11.31 -19.25 2.87
C GLY A 652 12.30 -19.87 1.90
N ALA A 653 11.80 -20.69 1.00
CA ALA A 653 12.56 -21.22 -0.13
C ALA A 653 11.67 -21.21 -1.38
N ALA A 654 12.25 -20.82 -2.50
CA ALA A 654 11.60 -20.85 -3.80
C ALA A 654 12.52 -21.53 -4.82
N TYR A 655 12.00 -22.54 -5.51
CA TYR A 655 12.71 -23.29 -6.53
C TYR A 655 11.98 -23.20 -7.86
N ARG A 656 12.70 -22.92 -8.91
CA ARG A 656 12.23 -22.91 -10.29
C ARG A 656 13.16 -23.78 -11.14
N TYR A 657 12.58 -24.67 -11.94
CA TYR A 657 13.28 -25.56 -12.82
C TYR A 657 12.70 -25.52 -14.23
N LEU A 658 13.46 -25.03 -15.18
CA LEU A 658 13.19 -25.10 -16.62
C LEU A 658 13.73 -26.42 -17.15
N VAL A 659 12.93 -27.48 -17.10
CA VAL A 659 13.30 -28.82 -17.59
C VAL A 659 13.65 -28.78 -19.09
N ARG A 660 12.81 -28.04 -19.85
CA ARG A 660 12.95 -27.71 -21.26
C ARG A 660 12.34 -26.32 -21.47
N ARG A 661 12.38 -25.79 -22.70
CA ARG A 661 11.72 -24.54 -23.05
C ARG A 661 10.18 -24.59 -22.88
N ASP A 662 9.64 -25.80 -22.93
CA ASP A 662 8.23 -26.13 -22.88
C ASP A 662 7.78 -26.77 -21.56
N LEU A 663 8.69 -27.01 -20.61
CA LEU A 663 8.38 -27.64 -19.32
C LEU A 663 9.05 -26.90 -18.19
N GLU A 664 8.24 -26.28 -17.35
CA GLU A 664 8.66 -25.55 -16.14
C GLU A 664 8.05 -26.19 -14.90
N ALA A 665 8.87 -26.39 -13.87
CA ALA A 665 8.42 -26.77 -12.54
C ALA A 665 8.83 -25.70 -11.53
N SER A 666 7.95 -25.34 -10.64
CA SER A 666 8.22 -24.41 -9.53
C SER A 666 7.67 -24.96 -8.23
N ALA A 667 8.35 -24.65 -7.14
CA ALA A 667 7.90 -24.97 -5.80
C ALA A 667 8.32 -23.85 -4.86
N SER A 668 7.48 -23.50 -3.92
CA SER A 668 7.82 -22.60 -2.82
C SER A 668 7.37 -23.19 -1.49
N ALA A 669 8.13 -22.90 -0.45
CA ALA A 669 7.78 -23.25 0.91
C ALA A 669 8.09 -22.10 1.83
N MET A 670 7.18 -21.78 2.73
CA MET A 670 7.35 -20.79 3.78
C MET A 670 6.97 -21.40 5.12
N TYR A 671 7.79 -21.17 6.11
CA TYR A 671 7.54 -21.54 7.50
C TYR A 671 7.65 -20.32 8.37
N ARG A 672 6.63 -20.07 9.21
CA ARG A 672 6.62 -19.02 10.23
C ARG A 672 6.42 -19.66 11.60
N TYR A 673 7.26 -19.26 12.52
CA TYR A 673 7.10 -19.56 13.94
C TYR A 673 7.10 -18.26 14.73
N GLN A 674 6.06 -18.03 15.49
CA GLN A 674 5.98 -16.90 16.42
C GLN A 674 5.70 -17.44 17.81
N HIS A 675 6.65 -17.22 18.70
CA HIS A 675 6.49 -17.46 20.13
C HIS A 675 6.20 -16.14 20.83
N ASN A 676 5.14 -16.10 21.61
CA ASN A 676 4.85 -15.00 22.50
C ASN A 676 4.53 -15.57 23.87
N SER A 677 5.33 -15.22 24.89
CA SER A 677 5.16 -15.80 26.22
C SER A 677 3.84 -15.45 26.90
N ILE A 678 3.07 -14.49 26.36
CA ILE A 678 1.75 -14.08 26.85
C ILE A 678 0.64 -14.75 26.02
N PHE A 679 0.72 -14.66 24.68
CA PHE A 679 -0.35 -15.10 23.77
C PHE A 679 -0.16 -16.53 23.27
N GLY A 680 0.98 -17.16 23.59
CA GLY A 680 1.29 -18.53 23.17
C GLY A 680 2.01 -18.60 21.82
N ASP A 681 2.08 -19.81 21.29
CA ASP A 681 2.84 -20.15 20.09
C ASP A 681 1.93 -20.16 18.87
N THR A 682 2.45 -19.66 17.77
CA THR A 682 1.81 -19.74 16.45
C THR A 682 2.78 -20.37 15.46
N HIS A 683 2.33 -21.39 14.74
CA HIS A 683 3.08 -22.02 13.66
C HIS A 683 2.33 -21.90 12.34
N GLY A 684 3.01 -21.45 11.32
CA GLY A 684 2.48 -21.38 9.95
C GLY A 684 3.36 -22.16 8.99
N VAL A 685 2.76 -22.96 8.13
CA VAL A 685 3.42 -23.62 6.99
C VAL A 685 2.62 -23.30 5.74
N ASP A 686 3.29 -22.89 4.71
CA ASP A 686 2.72 -22.65 3.40
C ASP A 686 3.62 -23.33 2.38
N PHE A 687 3.06 -24.21 1.58
CA PHE A 687 3.75 -24.92 0.51
C PHE A 687 2.93 -24.81 -0.77
N SER A 688 3.58 -24.41 -1.84
CA SER A 688 2.99 -24.42 -3.18
C SER A 688 3.93 -25.09 -4.18
N ALA A 689 3.36 -25.82 -5.14
CA ALA A 689 4.08 -26.42 -6.24
C ALA A 689 3.27 -26.27 -7.52
N ALA A 690 3.94 -25.97 -8.62
CA ALA A 690 3.33 -25.89 -9.95
C ALA A 690 4.21 -26.56 -10.99
N LEU A 691 3.58 -27.25 -11.93
CA LEU A 691 4.18 -27.82 -13.12
C LEU A 691 3.43 -27.34 -14.33
N GLU A 692 4.10 -26.64 -15.23
CA GLU A 692 3.54 -26.17 -16.49
C GLU A 692 4.26 -26.86 -17.67
N TRP A 693 3.51 -27.54 -18.49
CA TRP A 693 4.02 -28.25 -19.66
C TRP A 693 3.28 -27.81 -20.92
N ARG A 694 4.03 -27.34 -21.92
CA ARG A 694 3.54 -26.94 -23.23
C ARG A 694 4.01 -27.92 -24.30
N ILE A 695 3.13 -28.64 -24.94
CA ILE A 695 3.42 -29.63 -25.98
C ILE A 695 2.75 -29.18 -27.28
N GLY A 696 3.47 -28.44 -28.10
CA GLY A 696 2.89 -27.82 -29.29
C GLY A 696 1.76 -26.87 -28.90
N TYR A 697 0.54 -27.22 -29.26
CA TYR A 697 -0.66 -26.45 -28.96
C TYR A 697 -1.39 -26.87 -27.67
N PHE A 698 -0.80 -27.79 -26.90
CA PHE A 698 -1.34 -28.21 -25.60
C PHE A 698 -0.55 -27.55 -24.48
N SER A 699 -1.25 -27.03 -23.50
CA SER A 699 -0.68 -26.65 -22.22
C SER A 699 -1.36 -27.43 -21.10
N LEU A 700 -0.54 -27.99 -20.22
CA LEU A 700 -0.98 -28.72 -19.03
C LEU A 700 -0.34 -28.07 -17.83
N ARG A 701 -1.16 -27.66 -16.86
CA ARG A 701 -0.71 -27.03 -15.61
C ARG A 701 -1.27 -27.78 -14.43
N PHE A 702 -0.40 -28.17 -13.52
CA PHE A 702 -0.73 -28.74 -12.23
C PHE A 702 -0.30 -27.76 -11.15
N GLU A 703 -1.15 -27.54 -10.18
CA GLU A 703 -0.82 -26.78 -8.98
C GLU A 703 -1.26 -27.56 -7.75
N ALA A 704 -0.47 -27.45 -6.69
CA ALA A 704 -0.79 -27.99 -5.38
C ALA A 704 -0.41 -26.96 -4.32
N GLU A 705 -1.29 -26.73 -3.37
CA GLU A 705 -1.08 -25.86 -2.21
C GLU A 705 -1.37 -26.66 -0.95
N TYR A 706 -0.60 -26.41 0.09
CA TYR A 706 -0.80 -26.97 1.41
C TYR A 706 -0.47 -25.94 2.48
N ASP A 707 -1.46 -25.60 3.29
CA ASP A 707 -1.38 -24.57 4.30
C ASP A 707 -1.68 -25.16 5.67
N VAL A 708 -0.93 -24.74 6.68
CA VAL A 708 -1.18 -25.06 8.08
C VAL A 708 -1.00 -23.79 8.89
N LEU A 709 -1.96 -23.50 9.74
CA LEU A 709 -1.88 -22.45 10.75
C LEU A 709 -2.32 -23.01 12.10
N ASP A 710 -1.37 -23.12 13.02
CA ASP A 710 -1.58 -23.53 14.40
C ASP A 710 -1.53 -22.29 15.29
N LEU A 711 -2.67 -21.93 15.82
CA LEU A 711 -2.86 -20.84 16.78
C LEU A 711 -3.11 -21.46 18.17
N PRO A 712 -2.92 -20.73 19.27
CA PRO A 712 -3.14 -21.25 20.63
C PRO A 712 -4.51 -21.92 20.82
N ASP A 713 -5.54 -21.39 20.17
CA ASP A 713 -6.93 -21.87 20.32
C ASP A 713 -7.50 -22.54 19.08
N SER A 714 -6.77 -22.59 17.98
CA SER A 714 -7.26 -23.22 16.75
C SER A 714 -6.13 -23.79 15.90
N LEU A 715 -6.43 -24.87 15.21
CA LEU A 715 -5.56 -25.49 14.24
C LEU A 715 -6.29 -25.60 12.91
N ASP A 716 -5.76 -24.96 11.89
CA ASP A 716 -6.29 -24.94 10.54
C ASP A 716 -5.36 -25.66 9.57
N HIS A 717 -5.88 -26.56 8.77
CA HIS A 717 -5.16 -27.27 7.71
C HIS A 717 -5.94 -27.13 6.42
N GLY A 718 -5.29 -26.59 5.39
CA GLY A 718 -5.79 -26.51 4.03
C GLY A 718 -4.95 -27.38 3.09
N ALA A 719 -5.57 -27.99 2.10
CA ALA A 719 -4.89 -28.59 0.96
C ALA A 719 -5.75 -28.36 -0.28
N SER A 720 -5.15 -27.87 -1.34
CA SER A 720 -5.79 -27.70 -2.62
C SER A 720 -4.94 -28.30 -3.74
N PHE A 721 -5.61 -28.83 -4.72
CA PHE A 721 -5.00 -29.42 -5.92
C PHE A 721 -5.77 -28.96 -7.14
N TRP A 722 -5.06 -28.58 -8.17
CA TRP A 722 -5.63 -28.01 -9.38
C TRP A 722 -4.92 -28.51 -10.63
N ILE A 723 -5.70 -28.86 -11.66
CA ILE A 723 -5.23 -29.28 -12.97
C ILE A 723 -5.94 -28.43 -14.01
N LYS A 724 -5.18 -27.86 -14.92
CA LYS A 724 -5.69 -27.17 -16.10
C LYS A 724 -5.07 -27.74 -17.36
N LEU A 725 -5.89 -28.20 -18.25
CA LEU A 725 -5.52 -28.64 -19.60
C LEU A 725 -6.12 -27.66 -20.59
N LYS A 726 -5.30 -27.13 -21.47
CA LYS A 726 -5.72 -26.20 -22.53
C LYS A 726 -5.16 -26.69 -23.87
N ARG A 727 -5.97 -26.66 -24.93
CA ARG A 727 -5.55 -26.90 -26.30
C ARG A 727 -5.82 -25.67 -27.14
N GLU A 728 -4.78 -25.07 -27.68
CA GLU A 728 -4.84 -23.95 -28.61
C GLU A 728 -5.06 -24.47 -30.05
N ILE A 729 -5.98 -23.87 -30.75
CA ILE A 729 -6.30 -24.18 -32.16
C ILE A 729 -6.18 -22.87 -32.95
N PRO A 730 -5.02 -22.55 -33.54
CA PRO A 730 -4.86 -21.33 -34.30
C PRO A 730 -5.61 -21.44 -35.61
N VAL A 731 -6.56 -20.54 -35.86
CA VAL A 731 -7.27 -20.41 -37.14
C VAL A 731 -6.56 -19.37 -38.00
N ILE A 732 -6.13 -18.27 -37.39
CA ILE A 732 -5.28 -17.26 -38.02
C ILE A 732 -4.09 -17.07 -37.06
N ALA A 733 -2.89 -17.42 -37.48
CA ALA A 733 -1.68 -17.22 -36.68
C ALA A 733 -1.04 -15.86 -37.00
N ARG A 734 -0.63 -15.15 -36.00
CA ARG A 734 0.12 -13.90 -36.14
C ARG A 734 1.42 -14.19 -36.90
N THR A 735 1.64 -13.54 -38.01
CA THR A 735 2.93 -13.61 -38.72
C THR A 735 3.98 -12.96 -37.84
N PRO A 736 5.06 -13.66 -37.44
CA PRO A 736 6.10 -13.03 -36.65
C PRO A 736 6.71 -11.86 -37.43
N GLN A 737 6.64 -10.67 -36.88
CA GLN A 737 7.30 -9.45 -37.41
C GLN A 737 8.79 -9.47 -37.11
#